data_5d10705db3c9ee990f322ff40db866f8
#
_entry.id   5d10705db3c9ee990f322ff40db866f8
#
_cell.length_a   1.000
_cell.length_b   1.000
_cell.length_c   1.000
_cell.angle_alpha   90.00
_cell.angle_beta   90.00
_cell.angle_gamma   90.00
#
_symmetry.space_group_name_H-M   'P 1'
#
loop_
_entity.id
_entity.type
_entity.pdbx_description
1 polymer ?
#
loop_
_entity_poly.entity_id
_entity_poly.type
_entity_poly.pdbx_seq_one_letter_code
_entity_poly.pdbx_strand_id
1 'polypeptide(L)'
;MKAKGMQRNYQRLWRWGIMLFWMIIMCKAAENLWVTVYYGVPVWRDAETTLFCASDAKAYDKEVHNVWATHACVPTDPNPQEIILENVTEEFDMWKNNMVEQMQTDIISLWDQSLKPCVKLTPLCVTLNCTDPNSTSSNNSSFNSSNSLFEEMKNCSFNMTAEVRDKRKTVYSLFYKLDIVSIDSNTSKQYRLISCNTSTMTQACPKVTFEPIPIYYCAPAGFAILKCKDTNFTGTGPCKNVSTVQCTHGIRPVVSTQLLLNGSLAEEKVMIRSKNITDNGKIIIVQLTEPVNIICIRPGNNTRTSIRIGPGQTFYATGDVIGDIRKAYCNVSIAKWNSTLQKISTQLRKYFNKTISFKNSSGGDLEVTTHSFNCGGEFFYCNTTALFNSSWDENSTVTNITQVNGTITLPCRIKQIINMWQRVGQAMYAPPIKGSIRCESNITGLLLTRDGGGGTNSSNEIFRPIGGDMRDNWRSELYKYKVVKIEPIGIAPTRAKRRVVEREKRAIVGLGAAFLGFLGAAGSTMGAASITLTVQARQLLSGIVQQQSNLLRAIEAQQHLLKLTVWGIKQLQARVLAVERYLKDQQLLGIWGCSGKLICTTNVPWNSSWSNKSQNEIWDNMTWMQWDKEIINYTDKIFELIEKSQNQQEKNEQDLLALDKWASLWNWFDISNWLWYIRIFIIIVGGLIGLRIVFAVLSIINRARQGYSPLSLQTPTLHPEGPDRPGKIKEEDGEQGRTRSIRLVSGFLALAWDDLRSLCLFSYHRLRDFISIAARTVELLGRGSLKGLRLGWEGLKYLGNLLGYWSQELKSSAINLIDNIALAVAGWTDRVLEIGQRFCRAICNIPRRIRQGTEKALQ
;
A
#
# COMPACT_ATOMS: atom_id res chain seq x y z
N MET A 1 -53.33 -60.93 -59.44
CA MET A 1 -53.55 -59.83 -58.39
C MET A 1 -52.57 -59.88 -57.24
N LYS A 2 -51.38 -60.47 -57.33
CA LYS A 2 -50.39 -60.44 -56.23
C LYS A 2 -49.20 -59.42 -56.40
N ALA A 3 -49.01 -58.83 -57.52
CA ALA A 3 -47.91 -57.88 -57.77
C ALA A 3 -48.19 -56.45 -57.35
N LYS A 4 -49.41 -55.94 -57.22
CA LYS A 4 -49.77 -54.59 -56.82
C LYS A 4 -49.72 -54.29 -55.32
N GLY A 5 -49.78 -55.35 -54.49
CA GLY A 5 -49.71 -55.21 -53.02
C GLY A 5 -48.26 -55.04 -52.49
N MET A 6 -47.30 -55.64 -53.16
CA MET A 6 -45.90 -55.63 -52.76
C MET A 6 -45.24 -54.24 -53.09
N GLN A 7 -45.61 -53.60 -54.17
CA GLN A 7 -45.15 -52.31 -54.56
C GLN A 7 -45.62 -51.18 -53.61
N ARG A 8 -46.85 -51.36 -53.05
CA ARG A 8 -47.40 -50.33 -52.09
C ARG A 8 -46.80 -50.42 -50.71
N ASN A 9 -46.27 -51.60 -50.27
CA ASN A 9 -45.56 -51.74 -49.03
C ASN A 9 -44.11 -51.20 -49.13
N TYR A 10 -43.44 -51.44 -50.27
CA TYR A 10 -42.09 -50.80 -50.51
C TYR A 10 -42.10 -49.28 -50.54
N GLN A 11 -43.13 -48.72 -51.16
CA GLN A 11 -43.29 -47.25 -51.18
C GLN A 11 -43.60 -46.64 -49.75
N ARG A 12 -44.32 -47.36 -48.91
CA ARG A 12 -44.52 -46.95 -47.52
C ARG A 12 -43.29 -47.14 -46.72
N LEU A 13 -42.53 -48.20 -46.81
CA LEU A 13 -41.24 -48.42 -46.15
C LEU A 13 -40.22 -47.38 -46.61
N TRP A 14 -40.18 -47.03 -47.87
CA TRP A 14 -39.28 -45.99 -48.39
C TRP A 14 -39.65 -44.58 -47.89
N ARG A 15 -40.93 -44.25 -47.80
CA ARG A 15 -41.42 -43.03 -47.17
C ARG A 15 -41.12 -42.96 -45.68
N TRP A 16 -41.26 -44.09 -45.00
CA TRP A 16 -40.87 -44.13 -43.55
C TRP A 16 -39.35 -44.08 -43.40
N GLY A 17 -38.57 -44.67 -44.23
CA GLY A 17 -37.13 -44.59 -44.26
C GLY A 17 -36.63 -43.12 -44.54
N ILE A 18 -37.23 -42.47 -45.52
CA ILE A 18 -36.93 -41.05 -45.82
C ILE A 18 -37.41 -40.14 -44.68
N MET A 19 -38.56 -40.39 -44.08
CA MET A 19 -39.02 -39.62 -42.91
C MET A 19 -38.14 -39.85 -41.68
N LEU A 20 -37.66 -41.07 -41.44
CA LEU A 20 -36.72 -41.38 -40.38
C LEU A 20 -35.33 -40.76 -40.65
N PHE A 21 -34.89 -40.79 -41.92
CA PHE A 21 -33.66 -40.15 -42.36
C PHE A 21 -33.74 -38.61 -42.26
N TRP A 22 -34.90 -38.03 -42.63
CA TRP A 22 -35.16 -36.60 -42.40
C TRP A 22 -35.33 -36.26 -40.90
N MET A 23 -35.92 -37.14 -40.11
CA MET A 23 -35.99 -36.96 -38.66
C MET A 23 -34.61 -37.08 -37.99
N ILE A 24 -33.75 -37.97 -38.51
CA ILE A 24 -32.34 -38.08 -38.07
C ILE A 24 -31.53 -36.87 -38.52
N ILE A 25 -31.77 -36.30 -39.71
CA ILE A 25 -31.13 -35.08 -40.20
C ILE A 25 -31.69 -33.84 -39.48
N MET A 26 -33.00 -33.84 -39.17
CA MET A 26 -33.61 -32.74 -38.38
C MET A 26 -33.35 -32.87 -36.89
N CYS A 27 -32.99 -34.04 -36.39
CA CYS A 27 -32.26 -34.14 -35.11
C CYS A 27 -30.83 -33.71 -35.35
N LYS A 28 -30.62 -32.42 -35.69
CA LYS A 28 -29.43 -31.78 -35.21
C LYS A 28 -29.45 -32.02 -33.70
N ALA A 29 -28.61 -32.92 -33.23
CA ALA A 29 -28.39 -33.12 -31.82
C ALA A 29 -28.11 -31.73 -31.29
N ALA A 30 -29.03 -31.17 -30.52
CA ALA A 30 -28.80 -29.94 -29.80
C ALA A 30 -27.50 -30.18 -29.05
N GLU A 31 -26.46 -29.54 -29.48
CA GLU A 31 -25.16 -29.67 -28.83
C GLU A 31 -25.36 -29.28 -27.38
N ASN A 32 -25.41 -30.27 -26.52
CA ASN A 32 -25.51 -30.01 -25.09
C ASN A 32 -24.21 -29.40 -24.61
N LEU A 33 -24.22 -28.08 -24.41
CA LEU A 33 -23.11 -27.36 -23.88
C LEU A 33 -23.21 -27.31 -22.34
N TRP A 34 -22.07 -27.38 -21.69
CA TRP A 34 -21.93 -27.39 -20.23
C TRP A 34 -21.04 -26.25 -19.78
N VAL A 35 -21.32 -25.74 -18.59
CA VAL A 35 -20.49 -24.71 -17.97
C VAL A 35 -19.15 -25.34 -17.60
N THR A 36 -18.06 -24.69 -18.01
CA THR A 36 -16.69 -25.05 -17.61
C THR A 36 -16.05 -23.85 -16.94
N VAL A 37 -15.40 -24.09 -15.80
CA VAL A 37 -14.69 -23.08 -15.02
C VAL A 37 -13.22 -23.08 -15.42
N TYR A 38 -12.70 -21.90 -15.72
CA TYR A 38 -11.30 -21.67 -16.04
C TYR A 38 -10.66 -20.81 -14.96
N TYR A 39 -9.50 -21.19 -14.48
CA TYR A 39 -8.71 -20.42 -13.55
C TYR A 39 -7.40 -19.94 -14.19
N GLY A 40 -7.14 -18.64 -14.11
CA GLY A 40 -5.99 -18.01 -14.74
C GLY A 40 -6.32 -17.34 -16.08
N VAL A 41 -7.58 -16.99 -16.32
CA VAL A 41 -7.96 -16.24 -17.54
C VAL A 41 -7.40 -14.82 -17.50
N PRO A 42 -6.95 -14.29 -18.65
CA PRO A 42 -6.39 -12.93 -18.75
C PRO A 42 -7.51 -11.89 -18.81
N VAL A 43 -8.24 -11.72 -17.73
CA VAL A 43 -9.30 -10.73 -17.58
C VAL A 43 -8.96 -9.82 -16.44
N TRP A 44 -9.15 -8.52 -16.62
CA TRP A 44 -8.94 -7.51 -15.59
C TRP A 44 -10.07 -6.50 -15.56
N ARG A 45 -10.20 -5.82 -14.42
CA ARG A 45 -11.10 -4.69 -14.21
C ARG A 45 -10.35 -3.56 -13.56
N ASP A 46 -10.83 -2.34 -13.78
CA ASP A 46 -10.30 -1.17 -13.10
C ASP A 46 -10.48 -1.33 -11.60
N ALA A 47 -9.42 -1.09 -10.86
CA ALA A 47 -9.43 -1.22 -9.42
C ALA A 47 -8.45 -0.26 -8.77
N GLU A 48 -8.69 -0.01 -7.51
CA GLU A 48 -7.82 0.75 -6.63
C GLU A 48 -7.24 -0.19 -5.59
N THR A 49 -5.95 -0.10 -5.37
CA THR A 49 -5.26 -0.90 -4.36
C THR A 49 -4.07 -0.14 -3.80
N THR A 50 -3.61 -0.57 -2.63
CA THR A 50 -2.39 -0.05 -2.03
C THR A 50 -1.18 -0.58 -2.78
N LEU A 51 -0.42 0.32 -3.40
CA LEU A 51 0.84 0.00 -4.05
C LEU A 51 1.99 0.05 -3.04
N PHE A 52 3.02 -0.70 -3.28
CA PHE A 52 4.23 -0.67 -2.47
C PHE A 52 5.40 -0.09 -3.25
N CYS A 53 6.43 0.38 -2.54
CA CYS A 53 7.61 0.97 -3.16
C CYS A 53 8.70 -0.06 -3.45
N ALA A 54 9.43 0.21 -4.53
CA ALA A 54 10.73 -0.40 -4.80
C ALA A 54 11.77 0.70 -5.04
N SER A 55 13.02 0.43 -4.76
CA SER A 55 14.12 1.36 -5.00
C SER A 55 15.35 0.63 -5.55
N ASP A 56 16.25 1.38 -6.20
CA ASP A 56 17.48 0.81 -6.75
C ASP A 56 18.39 0.26 -5.63
N ALA A 57 19.06 -0.85 -5.90
CA ALA A 57 19.94 -1.53 -4.94
C ALA A 57 21.09 -0.64 -4.44
N LYS A 58 21.54 0.31 -5.26
CA LYS A 58 22.56 1.31 -4.88
C LYS A 58 22.13 2.27 -3.77
N ALA A 59 20.84 2.40 -3.51
CA ALA A 59 20.32 3.22 -2.42
C ALA A 59 20.62 2.62 -1.04
N TYR A 60 20.96 1.32 -0.97
CA TYR A 60 21.29 0.63 0.27
C TYR A 60 22.76 0.79 0.71
N ASP A 61 23.66 1.09 -0.23
CA ASP A 61 25.11 1.17 0.05
C ASP A 61 25.54 2.47 0.72
N LYS A 62 24.68 3.47 0.77
CA LYS A 62 24.92 4.72 1.46
C LYS A 62 24.06 4.80 2.71
N GLU A 63 24.66 4.89 3.88
CA GLU A 63 24.01 5.17 5.17
C GLU A 63 23.36 6.57 5.24
N VAL A 64 22.84 7.06 4.12
CA VAL A 64 22.23 8.39 4.06
C VAL A 64 20.73 8.22 4.27
N HIS A 65 20.26 8.67 5.43
CA HIS A 65 18.84 8.82 5.68
C HIS A 65 18.29 9.93 4.77
N ASN A 66 17.26 9.63 3.99
CA ASN A 66 16.53 10.63 3.21
C ASN A 66 15.05 10.69 3.62
N VAL A 67 14.40 11.79 3.24
CA VAL A 67 12.98 12.02 3.54
C VAL A 67 12.08 10.91 2.93
N TRP A 68 12.48 10.36 1.80
CA TRP A 68 11.70 9.40 1.02
C TRP A 68 11.76 7.97 1.57
N ALA A 69 12.57 7.75 2.60
CA ALA A 69 12.71 6.45 3.30
C ALA A 69 12.90 5.26 2.33
N THR A 70 13.71 5.45 1.28
CA THR A 70 13.96 4.42 0.26
C THR A 70 14.63 3.18 0.82
N HIS A 71 15.28 3.26 1.97
CA HIS A 71 15.82 2.11 2.70
C HIS A 71 14.74 1.12 3.18
N ALA A 72 13.49 1.56 3.31
CA ALA A 72 12.35 0.69 3.65
C ALA A 72 11.67 0.06 2.41
N CYS A 73 12.07 0.46 1.20
CA CYS A 73 11.57 -0.12 -0.03
C CYS A 73 12.26 -1.44 -0.35
N VAL A 74 11.55 -2.35 -1.04
CA VAL A 74 12.17 -3.55 -1.59
C VAL A 74 13.11 -3.17 -2.74
N PRO A 75 14.21 -3.93 -2.97
CA PRO A 75 15.05 -3.68 -4.13
C PRO A 75 14.28 -3.94 -5.43
N THR A 76 14.53 -3.10 -6.44
CA THR A 76 13.99 -3.31 -7.78
C THR A 76 14.58 -4.56 -8.41
N ASP A 77 13.78 -5.22 -9.26
CA ASP A 77 14.28 -6.29 -10.12
C ASP A 77 15.32 -5.71 -11.11
N PRO A 78 16.53 -6.27 -11.20
CA PRO A 78 17.54 -5.81 -12.15
C PRO A 78 17.10 -5.94 -13.62
N ASN A 79 16.16 -6.84 -13.92
CA ASN A 79 15.55 -7.05 -15.24
C ASN A 79 14.04 -6.90 -15.17
N PRO A 80 13.50 -5.67 -15.11
CA PRO A 80 12.06 -5.45 -15.10
C PRO A 80 11.46 -5.98 -16.40
N GLN A 81 10.50 -6.90 -16.28
CA GLN A 81 9.81 -7.43 -17.44
C GLN A 81 8.66 -6.50 -17.82
N GLU A 82 8.65 -6.07 -19.06
CA GLU A 82 7.55 -5.39 -19.70
C GLU A 82 6.99 -6.28 -20.80
N ILE A 83 5.73 -6.65 -20.67
CA ILE A 83 5.08 -7.56 -21.62
C ILE A 83 4.10 -6.75 -22.44
N ILE A 84 4.32 -6.72 -23.74
CA ILE A 84 3.44 -6.04 -24.70
C ILE A 84 2.17 -6.86 -24.86
N LEU A 85 1.02 -6.21 -24.70
CA LEU A 85 -0.29 -6.82 -24.90
C LEU A 85 -0.73 -6.57 -26.34
N GLU A 86 -0.54 -7.53 -27.21
CA GLU A 86 -0.91 -7.42 -28.62
C GLU A 86 -2.43 -7.38 -28.76
N ASN A 87 -2.94 -6.56 -29.69
CA ASN A 87 -4.36 -6.41 -30.01
C ASN A 87 -5.26 -6.01 -28.84
N VAL A 88 -4.71 -5.38 -27.82
CA VAL A 88 -5.45 -4.86 -26.68
C VAL A 88 -5.58 -3.35 -26.79
N THR A 89 -6.80 -2.84 -26.70
CA THR A 89 -7.09 -1.42 -26.55
C THR A 89 -7.69 -1.19 -25.17
N GLU A 90 -7.10 -0.28 -24.39
CA GLU A 90 -7.51 0.03 -23.03
C GLU A 90 -7.77 1.53 -22.86
N GLU A 91 -8.83 1.85 -22.13
CA GLU A 91 -9.16 3.22 -21.77
C GLU A 91 -8.31 3.69 -20.57
N PHE A 92 -7.71 4.85 -20.71
CA PHE A 92 -6.95 5.51 -19.64
C PHE A 92 -7.54 6.89 -19.34
N ASP A 93 -7.49 7.28 -18.08
CA ASP A 93 -7.86 8.64 -17.64
C ASP A 93 -6.90 9.08 -16.53
N MET A 94 -5.93 9.93 -16.89
CA MET A 94 -4.95 10.44 -15.95
C MET A 94 -5.57 11.30 -14.85
N TRP A 95 -6.73 11.89 -15.09
CA TRP A 95 -7.37 12.82 -14.15
C TRP A 95 -8.18 12.10 -13.07
N LYS A 96 -8.48 10.82 -13.28
CA LYS A 96 -9.15 9.93 -12.32
C LYS A 96 -8.22 8.84 -11.76
N ASN A 97 -6.93 8.94 -12.00
CA ASN A 97 -5.96 7.94 -11.57
C ASN A 97 -5.71 8.04 -10.06
N ASN A 98 -6.11 7.02 -9.33
CA ASN A 98 -5.91 6.96 -7.87
C ASN A 98 -4.44 6.83 -7.45
N MET A 99 -3.56 6.41 -8.34
CA MET A 99 -2.11 6.35 -8.06
C MET A 99 -1.57 7.74 -7.65
N VAL A 100 -2.11 8.81 -8.24
CA VAL A 100 -1.74 10.19 -7.93
C VAL A 100 -2.11 10.55 -6.49
N GLU A 101 -3.33 10.25 -6.07
CA GLU A 101 -3.80 10.49 -4.70
C GLU A 101 -2.99 9.68 -3.68
N GLN A 102 -2.69 8.44 -4.02
CA GLN A 102 -1.88 7.58 -3.18
C GLN A 102 -0.45 8.10 -3.04
N MET A 103 0.17 8.52 -4.14
CA MET A 103 1.50 9.13 -4.11
C MET A 103 1.52 10.40 -3.28
N GLN A 104 0.52 11.26 -3.42
CA GLN A 104 0.39 12.49 -2.63
C GLN A 104 0.32 12.18 -1.13
N THR A 105 -0.53 11.24 -0.74
CA THR A 105 -0.66 10.82 0.66
C THR A 105 0.64 10.23 1.19
N ASP A 106 1.33 9.43 0.41
CA ASP A 106 2.60 8.82 0.80
C ASP A 106 3.70 9.84 0.99
N ILE A 107 3.84 10.77 0.07
CA ILE A 107 4.84 11.83 0.14
C ILE A 107 4.62 12.71 1.37
N ILE A 108 3.38 13.11 1.64
CA ILE A 108 3.03 13.88 2.85
C ILE A 108 3.35 13.08 4.12
N SER A 109 2.97 11.82 4.16
CA SER A 109 3.20 10.96 5.33
C SER A 109 4.68 10.72 5.59
N LEU A 110 5.48 10.52 4.55
CA LEU A 110 6.93 10.36 4.65
C LEU A 110 7.61 11.64 5.15
N TRP A 111 7.14 12.79 4.68
CA TRP A 111 7.61 14.07 5.15
C TRP A 111 7.36 14.27 6.65
N ASP A 112 6.15 14.00 7.10
CA ASP A 112 5.78 14.07 8.51
C ASP A 112 6.59 13.10 9.37
N GLN A 113 6.77 11.88 8.89
CA GLN A 113 7.56 10.86 9.58
C GLN A 113 9.02 11.29 9.73
N SER A 114 9.60 11.95 8.73
CA SER A 114 10.98 12.44 8.78
C SER A 114 11.18 13.55 9.81
N LEU A 115 10.14 14.37 10.05
CA LEU A 115 10.17 15.46 11.01
C LEU A 115 9.83 15.03 12.44
N LYS A 116 9.17 13.91 12.63
CA LYS A 116 8.68 13.46 13.94
C LYS A 116 9.76 13.32 15.02
N PRO A 117 10.96 12.74 14.73
CA PRO A 117 12.04 12.63 15.72
C PRO A 117 12.89 13.91 15.84
N CYS A 118 12.59 14.95 15.06
CA CYS A 118 13.42 16.14 14.98
C CYS A 118 13.07 17.17 16.05
N VAL A 119 13.99 18.13 16.28
CA VAL A 119 13.88 19.14 17.33
C VAL A 119 12.71 20.09 17.06
N LYS A 120 11.84 20.29 18.04
CA LYS A 120 10.79 21.32 18.01
C LYS A 120 11.33 22.66 18.44
N LEU A 121 11.08 23.69 17.63
CA LEU A 121 11.61 25.03 17.85
C LEU A 121 10.66 25.97 18.62
N THR A 122 9.76 25.40 19.44
CA THR A 122 8.86 26.20 20.28
C THR A 122 9.61 27.23 21.15
N PRO A 123 10.82 26.96 21.74
CA PRO A 123 11.58 27.93 22.50
C PRO A 123 12.05 29.14 21.70
N LEU A 124 12.05 29.07 20.36
CA LEU A 124 12.44 30.19 19.49
C LEU A 124 11.34 31.23 19.25
N CYS A 125 10.12 30.96 19.70
CA CYS A 125 9.03 31.92 19.64
C CYS A 125 9.17 32.98 20.71
N VAL A 126 10.21 33.75 20.60
CA VAL A 126 10.56 34.91 21.45
C VAL A 126 10.67 36.16 20.62
N THR A 127 10.61 37.33 21.26
CA THR A 127 10.83 38.59 20.58
C THR A 127 12.29 38.68 20.10
N LEU A 128 12.47 38.94 18.81
CA LEU A 128 13.77 39.13 18.18
C LEU A 128 14.04 40.61 18.02
N ASN A 129 15.24 41.05 18.43
CA ASN A 129 15.76 42.37 18.12
C ASN A 129 16.58 42.29 16.83
N CYS A 130 16.04 42.81 15.74
CA CYS A 130 16.65 42.69 14.44
C CYS A 130 17.15 44.07 13.94
N THR A 131 18.35 44.06 13.43
CA THR A 131 18.98 45.22 12.76
C THR A 131 19.43 44.79 11.37
N ASP A 132 19.60 45.76 10.49
CA ASP A 132 20.21 45.49 9.20
C ASP A 132 21.68 45.12 9.40
N PRO A 133 22.16 44.07 8.69
CA PRO A 133 23.56 43.69 8.82
C PRO A 133 24.47 44.83 8.38
N ASN A 134 25.44 45.20 9.23
CA ASN A 134 26.39 46.22 8.90
C ASN A 134 27.25 45.79 7.71
N SER A 135 27.19 46.56 6.65
CA SER A 135 28.17 46.50 5.56
C SER A 135 29.50 47.09 6.02
N THR A 136 30.16 46.40 6.94
CA THR A 136 31.53 46.84 7.35
C THR A 136 32.50 46.48 6.24
N SER A 137 33.03 47.53 5.64
CA SER A 137 34.21 47.54 4.80
C SER A 137 34.11 47.01 3.38
N SER A 138 33.75 47.87 2.47
CA SER A 138 34.67 48.15 1.34
C SER A 138 34.41 49.56 0.82
N ASN A 139 35.37 50.43 0.98
CA ASN A 139 35.47 51.72 0.31
C ASN A 139 35.69 51.51 -1.20
N ASN A 140 34.82 50.78 -1.89
CA ASN A 140 34.77 50.78 -3.35
C ASN A 140 33.31 50.93 -3.79
N SER A 141 32.96 52.17 -3.93
CA SER A 141 31.79 52.68 -4.61
C SER A 141 31.74 52.18 -6.05
N SER A 142 30.90 51.26 -6.35
CA SER A 142 30.17 51.07 -7.62
C SER A 142 29.52 49.73 -7.84
N PHE A 143 29.19 48.95 -6.80
CA PHE A 143 28.28 47.80 -6.99
C PHE A 143 26.85 48.27 -6.74
N ASN A 144 25.96 48.07 -7.72
CA ASN A 144 24.54 48.30 -7.60
C ASN A 144 24.03 47.65 -6.31
N SER A 145 23.64 48.46 -5.33
CA SER A 145 23.17 48.04 -4.01
C SER A 145 21.99 47.11 -4.07
N SER A 146 21.20 47.13 -5.16
CA SER A 146 19.98 46.32 -5.33
C SER A 146 20.19 44.79 -5.45
N ASN A 147 21.41 44.32 -5.62
CA ASN A 147 21.72 42.88 -5.77
C ASN A 147 22.40 42.25 -4.56
N SER A 148 22.52 43.02 -3.43
CA SER A 148 23.12 42.47 -2.22
C SER A 148 22.21 41.55 -1.44
N LEU A 149 22.76 40.38 -1.00
CA LEU A 149 22.08 39.45 -0.11
C LEU A 149 21.70 40.09 1.22
N PHE A 150 22.46 41.08 1.72
CA PHE A 150 22.16 41.77 2.97
C PHE A 150 20.87 42.59 2.94
N GLU A 151 20.34 42.93 1.76
CA GLU A 151 19.00 43.50 1.64
C GLU A 151 17.89 42.50 1.97
N GLU A 152 18.15 41.21 1.84
CA GLU A 152 17.19 40.13 2.10
C GLU A 152 17.33 39.54 3.51
N MET A 153 18.34 39.93 4.29
CA MET A 153 18.62 39.37 5.60
C MET A 153 18.61 40.45 6.69
N LYS A 154 18.35 39.99 7.93
CA LYS A 154 18.50 40.79 9.14
C LYS A 154 19.31 40.04 10.18
N ASN A 155 20.13 40.77 10.93
CA ASN A 155 20.85 40.25 12.08
C ASN A 155 19.97 40.40 13.31
N CYS A 156 19.52 39.28 13.85
CA CYS A 156 18.62 39.26 14.98
C CYS A 156 19.31 38.73 16.23
N SER A 157 19.05 39.38 17.35
CA SER A 157 19.46 38.94 18.67
C SER A 157 18.25 38.49 19.49
N PHE A 158 18.42 37.46 20.26
CA PHE A 158 17.40 36.96 21.16
C PHE A 158 18.04 36.28 22.37
N ASN A 159 17.25 36.15 23.43
CA ASN A 159 17.70 35.54 24.66
C ASN A 159 17.33 34.08 24.72
N MET A 160 18.32 33.20 24.83
CA MET A 160 18.10 31.75 25.03
C MET A 160 18.48 31.33 26.45
N THR A 161 17.84 30.31 26.95
CA THR A 161 18.13 29.68 28.24
C THR A 161 19.52 29.04 28.18
N ALA A 162 20.43 29.47 29.10
CA ALA A 162 21.73 28.82 29.18
C ALA A 162 21.64 27.41 29.81
N GLU A 163 22.71 26.62 29.71
CA GLU A 163 22.81 25.29 30.29
C GLU A 163 22.58 25.24 31.81
N VAL A 164 22.83 26.35 32.50
CA VAL A 164 22.55 26.50 33.91
C VAL A 164 21.22 27.22 34.08
N ARG A 165 20.29 26.62 34.86
CA ARG A 165 19.02 27.27 35.21
C ARG A 165 19.25 28.70 35.69
N ASP A 166 18.49 29.64 35.15
CA ASP A 166 18.43 31.06 35.50
C ASP A 166 19.43 31.99 34.78
N LYS A 167 20.32 31.51 33.92
CA LYS A 167 21.12 32.40 33.08
C LYS A 167 20.59 32.39 31.64
N ARG A 168 20.17 33.55 31.19
CA ARG A 168 19.84 33.79 29.77
C ARG A 168 21.09 34.29 29.04
N LYS A 169 21.36 33.67 27.90
CA LYS A 169 22.45 34.12 27.02
C LYS A 169 21.86 34.78 25.78
N THR A 170 22.34 35.98 25.47
CA THR A 170 22.00 36.62 24.20
C THR A 170 22.76 35.93 23.07
N VAL A 171 22.07 35.53 22.06
CA VAL A 171 22.60 34.87 20.86
C VAL A 171 22.20 35.68 19.62
N TYR A 172 23.00 35.56 18.59
CA TYR A 172 22.81 36.27 17.33
C TYR A 172 22.63 35.25 16.19
N SER A 173 21.75 35.57 15.27
CA SER A 173 21.54 34.81 14.06
C SER A 173 21.08 35.70 12.92
N LEU A 174 21.50 35.37 11.71
CA LEU A 174 20.94 35.97 10.51
C LEU A 174 19.65 35.24 10.11
N PHE A 175 18.59 36.00 9.89
CA PHE A 175 17.34 35.49 9.34
C PHE A 175 17.01 36.18 8.02
N TYR A 176 16.40 35.46 7.10
CA TYR A 176 15.85 36.05 5.89
C TYR A 176 14.60 36.87 6.24
N LYS A 177 14.41 38.00 5.57
CA LYS A 177 13.23 38.89 5.78
C LYS A 177 11.91 38.19 5.55
N LEU A 178 11.89 37.15 4.71
CA LEU A 178 10.71 36.33 4.48
C LEU A 178 10.27 35.46 5.70
N ASP A 179 11.21 35.19 6.61
CA ASP A 179 10.97 34.32 7.77
C ASP A 179 10.55 35.09 9.02
N ILE A 180 10.63 36.39 9.00
CA ILE A 180 10.37 37.28 10.16
C ILE A 180 9.27 38.30 9.86
N VAL A 181 8.49 38.64 10.87
CA VAL A 181 7.39 39.61 10.79
C VAL A 181 7.56 40.60 11.89
N SER A 182 7.39 41.91 11.60
CA SER A 182 7.37 42.96 12.62
C SER A 182 6.19 42.78 13.58
N ILE A 183 6.47 42.90 14.88
CA ILE A 183 5.44 42.81 15.93
C ILE A 183 4.63 44.10 16.02
N ASP A 184 5.32 45.24 15.87
CA ASP A 184 4.69 46.54 16.02
C ASP A 184 5.07 47.47 14.85
N SER A 185 4.09 48.14 14.29
CA SER A 185 4.28 49.06 13.16
C SER A 185 5.11 50.30 13.52
N ASN A 186 5.19 50.68 14.82
CA ASN A 186 5.84 51.89 15.29
C ASN A 186 7.24 51.67 15.84
N THR A 187 7.61 50.42 16.19
CA THR A 187 8.98 50.12 16.67
C THR A 187 9.65 49.18 15.68
N SER A 188 10.42 49.73 14.77
CA SER A 188 11.04 49.04 13.63
C SER A 188 12.09 47.97 13.96
N LYS A 189 12.30 47.61 15.24
CA LYS A 189 13.37 46.69 15.65
C LYS A 189 12.89 45.35 16.24
N GLN A 190 11.62 45.22 16.57
CA GLN A 190 11.09 44.02 17.18
C GLN A 190 10.37 43.13 16.15
N TYR A 191 10.81 41.89 16.03
CA TYR A 191 10.31 40.91 15.10
C TYR A 191 9.98 39.61 15.81
N ARG A 192 9.19 38.79 15.17
CA ARG A 192 8.98 37.41 15.53
C ARG A 192 9.12 36.52 14.28
N LEU A 193 9.31 35.23 14.47
CA LEU A 193 9.28 34.30 13.38
C LEU A 193 7.85 34.19 12.84
N ILE A 194 7.71 34.08 11.53
CA ILE A 194 6.43 34.19 10.82
C ILE A 194 5.38 33.12 11.27
N SER A 195 5.83 31.95 11.64
CA SER A 195 4.96 30.82 12.00
C SER A 195 4.61 30.73 13.48
N CYS A 196 5.17 31.56 14.35
CA CYS A 196 5.04 31.43 15.81
C CYS A 196 3.63 31.59 16.37
N ASN A 197 2.77 32.37 15.69
CA ASN A 197 1.39 32.57 16.13
C ASN A 197 0.37 31.59 15.55
N THR A 198 0.75 30.81 14.55
CA THR A 198 -0.18 30.00 13.77
C THR A 198 0.21 28.52 13.73
N SER A 199 1.48 28.18 13.93
CA SER A 199 2.00 26.85 13.65
C SER A 199 3.04 26.40 14.66
N THR A 200 3.09 25.10 14.89
CA THR A 200 4.21 24.45 15.58
C THR A 200 5.34 24.27 14.58
N MET A 201 6.52 24.79 14.92
CA MET A 201 7.70 24.73 14.06
C MET A 201 8.64 23.61 14.49
N THR A 202 9.08 22.82 13.54
CA THR A 202 10.03 21.71 13.73
C THR A 202 11.25 21.95 12.83
N GLN A 203 12.45 21.86 13.37
CA GLN A 203 13.67 21.92 12.57
C GLN A 203 13.85 20.57 11.85
N ALA A 204 14.10 20.59 10.54
CA ALA A 204 14.47 19.38 9.82
C ALA A 204 15.79 18.81 10.40
N CYS A 205 15.84 17.50 10.58
CA CYS A 205 17.04 16.84 11.09
C CYS A 205 18.19 17.00 10.10
N PRO A 206 19.35 17.49 10.52
CA PRO A 206 20.48 17.77 9.61
C PRO A 206 21.03 16.52 8.92
N LYS A 207 20.80 15.34 9.48
CA LYS A 207 21.21 14.04 8.90
C LYS A 207 20.32 13.59 7.77
N VAL A 208 19.11 14.14 7.65
CA VAL A 208 18.13 13.76 6.63
C VAL A 208 18.33 14.65 5.41
N THR A 209 18.49 14.04 4.24
CA THR A 209 18.60 14.75 2.96
C THR A 209 17.23 14.87 2.29
N PHE A 210 17.03 15.97 1.57
CA PHE A 210 15.83 16.19 0.75
C PHE A 210 16.04 15.81 -0.71
N GLU A 211 17.17 15.20 -1.05
CA GLU A 211 17.46 14.78 -2.42
C GLU A 211 16.42 13.77 -2.91
N PRO A 212 15.70 14.04 -4.01
CA PRO A 212 14.72 13.14 -4.52
C PRO A 212 15.40 11.92 -5.14
N ILE A 213 15.10 10.74 -4.60
CA ILE A 213 15.56 9.44 -5.10
C ILE A 213 14.44 8.79 -5.89
N PRO A 214 14.71 8.19 -7.06
CA PRO A 214 13.69 7.51 -7.82
C PRO A 214 12.95 6.46 -7.01
N ILE A 215 11.63 6.52 -7.01
CA ILE A 215 10.73 5.58 -6.36
C ILE A 215 9.95 4.85 -7.43
N TYR A 216 9.89 3.53 -7.32
CA TYR A 216 9.07 2.68 -8.17
C TYR A 216 7.84 2.26 -7.40
N TYR A 217 6.66 2.42 -8.00
CA TYR A 217 5.42 1.91 -7.45
C TYR A 217 5.09 0.57 -8.08
N CYS A 218 4.91 -0.44 -7.25
CA CYS A 218 4.67 -1.80 -7.69
C CYS A 218 3.30 -2.28 -7.24
N ALA A 219 2.65 -3.04 -8.10
CA ALA A 219 1.36 -3.64 -7.80
C ALA A 219 1.53 -4.89 -6.92
N PRO A 220 0.64 -5.09 -5.94
CA PRO A 220 0.62 -6.34 -5.18
C PRO A 220 0.14 -7.51 -6.04
N ALA A 221 0.34 -8.73 -5.54
CA ALA A 221 -0.15 -9.92 -6.23
C ALA A 221 -1.66 -9.88 -6.47
N GLY A 222 -2.10 -10.32 -7.63
CA GLY A 222 -3.49 -10.25 -8.07
C GLY A 222 -3.89 -8.93 -8.72
N PHE A 223 -2.97 -7.98 -8.81
CA PHE A 223 -3.11 -6.71 -9.53
C PHE A 223 -2.00 -6.58 -10.56
N ALA A 224 -2.23 -5.73 -11.53
CA ALA A 224 -1.24 -5.41 -12.54
C ALA A 224 -1.27 -3.91 -12.82
N ILE A 225 -0.16 -3.40 -13.31
CA ILE A 225 -0.07 -2.03 -13.81
C ILE A 225 -0.03 -2.11 -15.34
N LEU A 226 -0.97 -1.46 -15.98
CA LEU A 226 -0.99 -1.28 -17.42
C LEU A 226 -0.32 0.04 -17.78
N LYS A 227 0.52 0.01 -18.80
CA LYS A 227 1.25 1.17 -19.30
C LYS A 227 0.82 1.47 -20.74
N CYS A 228 0.38 2.70 -20.97
CA CYS A 228 0.14 3.19 -22.33
C CYS A 228 1.47 3.60 -22.99
N LYS A 229 1.77 3.01 -24.12
CA LYS A 229 3.00 3.25 -24.89
C LYS A 229 2.78 4.10 -26.13
N ASP A 230 1.57 4.62 -26.35
CA ASP A 230 1.31 5.51 -27.47
C ASP A 230 2.07 6.82 -27.32
N THR A 231 2.89 7.18 -28.30
CA THR A 231 3.72 8.39 -28.25
C THR A 231 2.90 9.68 -28.26
N ASN A 232 1.71 9.63 -28.82
CA ASN A 232 0.78 10.77 -28.93
C ASN A 232 -0.37 10.71 -27.92
N PHE A 233 -0.23 9.97 -26.85
CA PHE A 233 -1.29 9.82 -25.85
C PHE A 233 -1.53 11.11 -25.07
N THR A 234 -2.76 11.62 -25.11
CA THR A 234 -3.14 12.90 -24.49
C THR A 234 -3.52 12.79 -23.00
N GLY A 235 -3.45 11.62 -22.42
CA GLY A 235 -3.79 11.35 -21.01
C GLY A 235 -5.20 10.79 -20.80
N THR A 236 -6.10 10.93 -21.77
CA THR A 236 -7.48 10.41 -21.70
C THR A 236 -7.85 9.71 -22.99
N GLY A 237 -8.70 8.71 -22.89
CA GLY A 237 -9.21 7.97 -24.02
C GLY A 237 -8.51 6.63 -24.28
N PRO A 238 -8.78 6.00 -25.43
CA PRO A 238 -8.25 4.67 -25.73
C PRO A 238 -6.77 4.72 -26.07
N CYS A 239 -6.02 3.77 -25.55
CA CYS A 239 -4.64 3.50 -25.89
C CYS A 239 -4.53 2.17 -26.63
N LYS A 240 -3.91 2.18 -27.80
CA LYS A 240 -3.79 0.98 -28.65
C LYS A 240 -2.54 0.16 -28.40
N ASN A 241 -1.47 0.78 -27.92
CA ASN A 241 -0.23 0.11 -27.58
C ASN A 241 -0.09 0.04 -26.06
N VAL A 242 -0.55 -1.04 -25.49
CA VAL A 242 -0.59 -1.28 -24.04
C VAL A 242 0.40 -2.37 -23.67
N SER A 243 1.10 -2.18 -22.61
CA SER A 243 1.93 -3.22 -21.98
C SER A 243 1.58 -3.39 -20.52
N THR A 244 1.89 -4.54 -19.96
CA THR A 244 1.81 -4.78 -18.53
C THR A 244 3.21 -4.72 -17.91
N VAL A 245 3.30 -4.05 -16.77
CA VAL A 245 4.53 -3.92 -15.99
C VAL A 245 4.23 -4.29 -14.54
N GLN A 246 5.22 -4.80 -13.84
CA GLN A 246 5.10 -5.07 -12.41
C GLN A 246 5.21 -3.79 -11.60
N CYS A 247 6.11 -2.90 -12.00
CA CYS A 247 6.37 -1.62 -11.36
C CYS A 247 6.42 -0.50 -12.39
N THR A 248 6.13 0.72 -11.93
CA THR A 248 6.33 1.92 -12.74
C THR A 248 7.82 2.13 -13.02
N HIS A 249 8.16 3.07 -13.91
CA HIS A 249 9.53 3.58 -13.99
C HIS A 249 9.91 4.32 -12.71
N GLY A 250 11.20 4.58 -12.52
CA GLY A 250 11.68 5.37 -11.39
C GLY A 250 11.19 6.82 -11.47
N ILE A 251 10.31 7.20 -10.57
CA ILE A 251 9.73 8.54 -10.48
C ILE A 251 10.45 9.29 -9.37
N ARG A 252 11.09 10.39 -9.71
CA ARG A 252 11.70 11.29 -8.73
C ARG A 252 10.62 12.17 -8.10
N PRO A 253 10.44 12.14 -6.78
CA PRO A 253 9.42 12.94 -6.11
C PRO A 253 9.89 14.40 -5.95
N VAL A 254 10.11 15.09 -7.05
CA VAL A 254 10.55 16.49 -7.06
C VAL A 254 9.37 17.38 -6.72
N VAL A 255 9.52 18.13 -5.62
CA VAL A 255 8.53 19.13 -5.20
C VAL A 255 8.91 20.47 -5.80
N SER A 256 8.15 20.94 -6.78
CA SER A 256 8.37 22.22 -7.43
C SER A 256 7.04 22.85 -7.86
N THR A 257 7.07 24.13 -8.17
CA THR A 257 5.93 24.86 -8.72
C THR A 257 6.29 25.44 -10.07
N GLN A 258 5.31 25.68 -10.93
CA GLN A 258 5.42 26.27 -12.26
C GLN A 258 6.22 25.43 -13.26
N LEU A 259 7.45 25.06 -12.95
CA LEU A 259 8.33 24.27 -13.80
C LEU A 259 8.47 22.86 -13.22
N LEU A 260 8.30 21.84 -14.05
CA LEU A 260 8.52 20.45 -13.68
C LEU A 260 9.98 20.09 -13.93
N LEU A 261 10.67 19.65 -12.89
CA LEU A 261 12.10 19.36 -12.94
C LEU A 261 12.38 17.86 -12.97
N ASN A 262 13.39 17.46 -13.70
CA ASN A 262 13.94 16.09 -13.73
C ASN A 262 12.91 14.99 -14.01
N GLY A 263 11.86 15.32 -14.75
CA GLY A 263 10.81 14.38 -15.15
C GLY A 263 11.10 13.67 -16.47
N SER A 264 10.09 12.95 -16.95
CA SER A 264 10.13 12.27 -18.25
C SER A 264 9.90 13.24 -19.40
N LEU A 265 10.52 12.95 -20.54
CA LEU A 265 10.38 13.73 -21.77
C LEU A 265 9.42 13.04 -22.74
N ALA A 266 8.77 13.83 -23.59
CA ALA A 266 7.99 13.31 -24.72
C ALA A 266 8.94 12.85 -25.86
N GLU A 267 8.52 11.86 -26.64
CA GLU A 267 9.37 11.28 -27.69
C GLU A 267 9.35 12.07 -28.98
N GLU A 268 8.19 12.41 -29.53
CA GLU A 268 8.07 12.99 -30.87
C GLU A 268 7.83 14.49 -30.85
N LYS A 269 6.88 14.95 -30.06
CA LYS A 269 6.46 16.36 -30.00
C LYS A 269 6.11 16.77 -28.58
N VAL A 270 6.12 18.06 -28.35
CA VAL A 270 5.63 18.62 -27.07
C VAL A 270 4.17 18.20 -26.87
N MET A 271 3.89 17.57 -25.74
CA MET A 271 2.55 17.11 -25.39
C MET A 271 1.87 18.08 -24.44
N ILE A 272 0.61 18.34 -24.74
CA ILE A 272 -0.26 19.22 -23.96
C ILE A 272 -1.41 18.38 -23.41
N ARG A 273 -1.55 18.34 -22.11
CA ARG A 273 -2.57 17.55 -21.41
C ARG A 273 -3.40 18.44 -20.51
N SER A 274 -4.71 18.34 -20.66
CA SER A 274 -5.68 19.02 -19.80
C SER A 274 -6.92 18.14 -19.66
N LYS A 275 -7.60 18.26 -18.52
CA LYS A 275 -8.89 17.58 -18.32
C LYS A 275 -9.93 18.02 -19.33
N ASN A 276 -9.93 19.32 -19.63
CA ASN A 276 -10.73 19.93 -20.69
C ASN A 276 -10.00 21.17 -21.18
N ILE A 277 -9.44 21.11 -22.37
CA ILE A 277 -8.64 22.20 -22.94
C ILE A 277 -9.46 23.47 -23.21
N THR A 278 -10.77 23.34 -23.42
CA THR A 278 -11.69 24.45 -23.67
C THR A 278 -12.10 25.18 -22.39
N ASP A 279 -11.92 24.55 -21.27
CA ASP A 279 -12.20 25.11 -19.94
C ASP A 279 -10.96 25.83 -19.39
N ASN A 280 -11.06 27.16 -19.23
CA ASN A 280 -9.96 27.97 -18.70
C ASN A 280 -9.69 27.75 -17.21
N GLY A 281 -10.59 27.11 -16.49
CA GLY A 281 -10.42 26.73 -15.07
C GLY A 281 -9.56 25.47 -14.87
N LYS A 282 -9.23 24.74 -15.93
CA LYS A 282 -8.46 23.51 -15.84
C LYS A 282 -6.99 23.75 -16.12
N ILE A 283 -6.13 23.11 -15.34
CA ILE A 283 -4.69 23.18 -15.51
C ILE A 283 -4.27 22.50 -16.80
N ILE A 284 -3.24 23.05 -17.43
CA ILE A 284 -2.59 22.50 -18.61
C ILE A 284 -1.21 22.00 -18.19
N ILE A 285 -0.96 20.72 -18.40
CA ILE A 285 0.34 20.09 -18.17
C ILE A 285 1.04 19.97 -19.51
N VAL A 286 2.18 20.60 -19.62
CA VAL A 286 3.04 20.56 -20.81
C VAL A 286 4.21 19.63 -20.56
N GLN A 287 4.43 18.69 -21.45
CA GLN A 287 5.61 17.82 -21.45
C GLN A 287 6.51 18.15 -22.63
N LEU A 288 7.76 18.45 -22.32
CA LEU A 288 8.76 18.83 -23.33
C LEU A 288 9.39 17.60 -23.99
N THR A 289 9.91 17.81 -25.20
CA THR A 289 10.71 16.80 -25.92
C THR A 289 12.19 16.86 -25.59
N GLU A 290 12.68 18.05 -25.29
CA GLU A 290 14.08 18.30 -24.97
C GLU A 290 14.17 19.01 -23.62
N PRO A 291 15.09 18.62 -22.76
CA PRO A 291 15.23 19.27 -21.48
C PRO A 291 15.87 20.64 -21.64
N VAL A 292 15.40 21.61 -20.88
CA VAL A 292 16.04 22.92 -20.73
C VAL A 292 16.82 22.92 -19.43
N ASN A 293 18.14 23.07 -19.50
CA ASN A 293 18.97 23.08 -18.32
C ASN A 293 18.78 24.40 -17.54
N ILE A 294 18.57 24.29 -16.25
CA ILE A 294 18.51 25.39 -15.30
C ILE A 294 19.59 25.20 -14.23
N ILE A 295 20.43 26.21 -14.06
CA ILE A 295 21.51 26.19 -13.11
C ILE A 295 21.22 27.25 -12.05
N CYS A 296 21.03 26.79 -10.81
CA CYS A 296 20.74 27.66 -9.68
C CYS A 296 21.92 27.72 -8.72
N ILE A 297 22.23 28.92 -8.28
CA ILE A 297 23.40 29.21 -7.46
C ILE A 297 22.99 30.10 -6.30
N ARG A 298 23.37 29.69 -5.10
CA ARG A 298 23.45 30.54 -3.93
C ARG A 298 24.94 30.87 -3.70
N PRO A 299 25.42 32.02 -4.13
CA PRO A 299 26.81 32.41 -3.90
C PRO A 299 27.02 32.69 -2.41
N GLY A 300 28.25 32.87 -2.02
CA GLY A 300 28.61 33.13 -0.64
C GLY A 300 28.85 31.85 0.17
N ASN A 301 29.75 31.94 1.10
CA ASN A 301 30.08 30.91 2.05
C ASN A 301 29.30 31.14 3.35
N ASN A 302 28.11 30.55 3.43
CA ASN A 302 27.29 30.61 4.62
C ASN A 302 27.89 29.75 5.73
N THR A 303 27.98 30.32 6.93
CA THR A 303 28.37 29.57 8.13
C THR A 303 27.14 29.13 8.90
N ARG A 304 27.25 27.99 9.58
CA ARG A 304 26.19 27.48 10.44
C ARG A 304 26.63 27.47 11.89
N THR A 305 25.87 28.14 12.74
CA THR A 305 26.12 28.26 14.18
C THR A 305 25.15 27.33 14.93
N SER A 306 25.68 26.59 15.88
CA SER A 306 24.85 25.71 16.74
C SER A 306 24.49 26.47 18.03
N ILE A 307 23.19 26.60 18.28
CA ILE A 307 22.63 27.24 19.47
C ILE A 307 21.87 26.18 20.26
N ARG A 308 22.27 25.96 21.51
CA ARG A 308 21.53 25.05 22.39
C ARG A 308 20.26 25.70 22.89
N ILE A 309 19.12 25.02 22.71
CA ILE A 309 17.80 25.49 23.12
C ILE A 309 17.21 24.67 24.27
N GLY A 310 17.84 23.56 24.60
CA GLY A 310 17.41 22.64 25.67
C GLY A 310 18.39 21.47 25.83
N PRO A 311 18.16 20.59 26.78
CA PRO A 311 18.99 19.39 26.98
C PRO A 311 18.97 18.51 25.72
N GLY A 312 20.12 18.30 25.11
CA GLY A 312 20.25 17.52 23.88
C GLY A 312 19.60 18.12 22.63
N GLN A 313 19.12 19.36 22.69
CA GLN A 313 18.45 20.04 21.58
C GLN A 313 19.31 21.20 21.06
N THR A 314 19.59 21.17 19.78
CA THR A 314 20.40 22.18 19.09
C THR A 314 19.61 22.83 17.97
N PHE A 315 19.57 24.14 17.94
CA PHE A 315 19.08 24.93 16.83
C PHE A 315 20.25 25.34 15.93
N TYR A 316 20.15 25.06 14.66
CA TYR A 316 21.14 25.45 13.67
C TYR A 316 20.75 26.78 13.03
N ALA A 317 21.46 27.83 13.40
CA ALA A 317 21.25 29.17 12.90
C ALA A 317 22.25 29.54 11.81
N THR A 318 21.86 30.47 10.96
CA THR A 318 22.79 31.11 10.03
C THR A 318 23.73 32.04 10.80
N GLY A 319 25.01 31.73 10.72
CA GLY A 319 26.04 32.62 11.24
C GLY A 319 26.38 33.77 10.26
N ASP A 320 27.66 33.97 9.97
CA ASP A 320 28.09 34.96 9.00
C ASP A 320 28.06 34.41 7.56
N VAL A 321 27.85 35.29 6.59
CA VAL A 321 28.05 35.04 5.17
C VAL A 321 29.38 35.62 4.73
N ILE A 322 30.28 34.74 4.26
CA ILE A 322 31.65 35.14 3.89
C ILE A 322 31.78 35.10 2.36
N GLY A 323 32.44 36.06 1.79
CA GLY A 323 32.73 36.13 0.37
C GLY A 323 31.65 36.80 -0.46
N ASP A 324 31.14 36.12 -1.46
CA ASP A 324 30.18 36.69 -2.42
C ASP A 324 28.82 36.93 -1.76
N ILE A 325 28.41 38.19 -1.68
CA ILE A 325 27.16 38.64 -1.04
C ILE A 325 26.01 38.87 -2.04
N ARG A 326 26.14 38.40 -3.27
CA ARG A 326 25.04 38.48 -4.25
C ARG A 326 23.87 37.60 -3.88
N LYS A 327 22.66 38.03 -4.25
CA LYS A 327 21.44 37.23 -4.10
C LYS A 327 21.53 35.92 -4.90
N ALA A 328 20.82 34.91 -4.46
CA ALA A 328 20.69 33.67 -5.21
C ALA A 328 20.04 33.93 -6.57
N TYR A 329 20.41 33.13 -7.56
CA TYR A 329 19.88 33.26 -8.93
C TYR A 329 19.89 31.95 -9.66
N CYS A 330 19.05 31.85 -10.68
CA CYS A 330 19.03 30.76 -11.62
C CYS A 330 19.30 31.26 -13.04
N ASN A 331 20.06 30.49 -13.80
CA ASN A 331 20.41 30.79 -15.19
C ASN A 331 19.77 29.77 -16.14
N VAL A 332 19.14 30.27 -17.19
CA VAL A 332 18.54 29.49 -18.28
C VAL A 332 19.04 30.03 -19.62
N SER A 333 19.36 29.17 -20.57
CA SER A 333 19.77 29.57 -21.91
C SER A 333 18.62 30.22 -22.67
N ILE A 334 18.80 31.46 -23.15
CA ILE A 334 17.81 32.20 -23.93
C ILE A 334 17.39 31.41 -25.16
N ALA A 335 18.35 30.90 -25.91
CA ALA A 335 18.10 30.21 -27.18
C ALA A 335 17.27 28.94 -26.96
N LYS A 336 17.63 28.12 -25.97
CA LYS A 336 16.89 26.90 -25.64
C LYS A 336 15.48 27.20 -25.15
N TRP A 337 15.34 28.20 -24.27
CA TRP A 337 14.05 28.56 -23.71
C TRP A 337 13.09 29.10 -24.79
N ASN A 338 13.55 29.99 -25.66
CA ASN A 338 12.76 30.52 -26.75
C ASN A 338 12.35 29.44 -27.75
N SER A 339 13.25 28.52 -28.08
CA SER A 339 12.93 27.35 -28.91
C SER A 339 11.84 26.51 -28.29
N THR A 340 11.90 26.31 -26.99
CA THR A 340 10.91 25.55 -26.22
C THR A 340 9.55 26.24 -26.21
N LEU A 341 9.49 27.54 -25.97
CA LEU A 341 8.25 28.32 -26.02
C LEU A 341 7.63 28.32 -27.41
N GLN A 342 8.45 28.35 -28.45
CA GLN A 342 7.99 28.25 -29.84
C GLN A 342 7.33 26.89 -30.12
N LYS A 343 7.97 25.80 -29.68
CA LYS A 343 7.40 24.43 -29.79
C LYS A 343 6.07 24.33 -29.05
N ILE A 344 5.98 24.89 -27.83
CA ILE A 344 4.76 24.90 -27.01
C ILE A 344 3.67 25.71 -27.70
N SER A 345 3.97 26.93 -28.17
CA SER A 345 2.99 27.80 -28.85
C SER A 345 2.45 27.16 -30.11
N THR A 346 3.30 26.47 -30.88
CA THR A 346 2.90 25.71 -32.07
C THR A 346 1.89 24.62 -31.76
N GLN A 347 2.10 23.90 -30.65
CA GLN A 347 1.13 22.87 -30.22
C GLN A 347 -0.16 23.49 -29.66
N LEU A 348 -0.10 24.58 -28.89
CA LEU A 348 -1.27 25.28 -28.36
C LEU A 348 -2.13 25.88 -29.48
N ARG A 349 -1.52 26.40 -30.54
CA ARG A 349 -2.28 26.93 -31.70
C ARG A 349 -3.14 25.88 -32.38
N LYS A 350 -2.79 24.61 -32.35
CA LYS A 350 -3.66 23.56 -32.89
C LYS A 350 -5.01 23.46 -32.18
N TYR A 351 -5.07 23.89 -30.92
CA TYR A 351 -6.32 23.91 -30.16
C TYR A 351 -7.06 25.23 -30.23
N PHE A 352 -6.34 26.35 -30.22
CA PHE A 352 -6.96 27.68 -30.09
C PHE A 352 -6.97 28.52 -31.39
N ASN A 353 -6.11 28.21 -32.32
CA ASN A 353 -5.97 28.95 -33.60
C ASN A 353 -5.87 30.48 -33.44
N LYS A 354 -5.17 30.95 -32.42
CA LYS A 354 -4.94 32.35 -32.06
C LYS A 354 -3.49 32.59 -31.70
N THR A 355 -3.09 33.85 -31.59
CA THR A 355 -1.77 34.21 -31.05
C THR A 355 -1.63 33.78 -29.61
N ILE A 356 -0.54 33.07 -29.30
CA ILE A 356 -0.26 32.58 -27.96
C ILE A 356 0.65 33.56 -27.22
N SER A 357 0.18 34.08 -26.10
CA SER A 357 0.95 34.98 -25.24
C SER A 357 1.23 34.36 -23.90
N PHE A 358 2.48 34.41 -23.48
CA PHE A 358 2.87 33.99 -22.14
C PHE A 358 3.05 35.22 -21.26
N LYS A 359 2.46 35.21 -20.07
CA LYS A 359 2.62 36.25 -19.05
C LYS A 359 2.97 35.62 -17.72
N ASN A 360 3.53 36.42 -16.82
CA ASN A 360 3.84 35.99 -15.45
C ASN A 360 2.60 35.56 -14.67
N SER A 361 2.81 34.92 -13.55
CA SER A 361 1.73 34.51 -12.62
C SER A 361 0.87 35.71 -12.23
N SER A 362 -0.43 35.51 -12.14
CA SER A 362 -1.41 36.58 -11.84
C SER A 362 -1.39 37.09 -10.42
N GLY A 363 -0.77 36.37 -9.50
CA GLY A 363 -0.70 36.72 -8.07
C GLY A 363 -1.06 35.54 -7.17
N GLY A 364 -1.00 35.75 -5.87
CA GLY A 364 -1.22 34.75 -4.85
C GLY A 364 -0.05 34.67 -3.88
N ASP A 365 0.06 33.56 -3.16
CA ASP A 365 1.17 33.31 -2.25
C ASP A 365 2.50 33.21 -2.98
N LEU A 366 3.59 33.44 -2.28
CA LEU A 366 4.94 33.38 -2.85
C LEU A 366 5.23 32.02 -3.50
N GLU A 367 4.74 30.95 -2.92
CA GLU A 367 4.93 29.58 -3.41
C GLU A 367 4.28 29.32 -4.78
N VAL A 368 3.23 30.06 -5.10
CA VAL A 368 2.48 29.93 -6.37
C VAL A 368 2.98 30.91 -7.42
N THR A 369 3.31 32.13 -7.02
CA THR A 369 3.73 33.21 -7.91
C THR A 369 5.17 33.08 -8.40
N THR A 370 5.96 32.26 -7.75
CA THR A 370 7.36 32.00 -8.08
C THR A 370 7.58 30.52 -8.37
N HIS A 371 8.70 30.23 -9.02
CA HIS A 371 9.19 28.88 -9.13
C HIS A 371 9.86 28.49 -7.81
N SER A 372 9.15 27.72 -7.00
CA SER A 372 9.65 27.18 -5.73
C SER A 372 10.19 25.78 -5.90
N PHE A 373 11.34 25.49 -5.32
CA PHE A 373 11.98 24.18 -5.37
C PHE A 373 13.03 24.04 -4.27
N ASN A 374 13.50 22.82 -4.04
CA ASN A 374 14.60 22.54 -3.14
C ASN A 374 15.90 22.37 -3.92
N CYS A 375 16.93 23.08 -3.51
CA CYS A 375 18.27 22.98 -4.08
C CYS A 375 19.29 22.78 -2.98
N GLY A 376 19.89 21.59 -2.92
CA GLY A 376 20.94 21.25 -1.95
C GLY A 376 20.49 21.32 -0.48
N GLY A 377 19.20 21.30 -0.19
CA GLY A 377 18.61 21.43 1.16
C GLY A 377 18.08 22.82 1.49
N GLU A 378 18.29 23.82 0.63
CA GLU A 378 17.71 25.15 0.74
C GLU A 378 16.50 25.31 -0.18
N PHE A 379 15.48 26.05 0.26
CA PHE A 379 14.24 26.26 -0.49
C PHE A 379 14.30 27.59 -1.24
N PHE A 380 14.32 27.52 -2.56
CA PHE A 380 14.43 28.66 -3.45
C PHE A 380 13.06 29.06 -3.96
N TYR A 381 12.86 30.36 -4.12
CA TYR A 381 11.67 31.00 -4.68
C TYR A 381 12.13 31.97 -5.76
N CYS A 382 12.10 31.54 -7.00
CA CYS A 382 12.66 32.28 -8.13
C CYS A 382 11.59 33.00 -8.92
N ASN A 383 11.81 34.27 -9.22
CA ASN A 383 10.91 35.06 -10.04
C ASN A 383 11.05 34.64 -11.51
N THR A 384 9.98 34.16 -12.08
CA THR A 384 9.94 33.64 -13.47
C THR A 384 9.40 34.64 -14.49
N THR A 385 9.23 35.88 -14.14
CA THR A 385 8.68 36.91 -15.04
C THR A 385 9.47 37.03 -16.35
N ALA A 386 10.79 36.90 -16.28
CA ALA A 386 11.65 36.93 -17.48
C ALA A 386 11.44 35.72 -18.44
N LEU A 387 10.96 34.59 -17.93
CA LEU A 387 10.66 33.40 -18.72
C LEU A 387 9.32 33.51 -19.45
N PHE A 388 8.33 34.15 -18.84
CA PHE A 388 6.96 34.22 -19.32
C PHE A 388 6.57 35.64 -19.69
N ASN A 389 7.24 36.19 -20.67
CA ASN A 389 6.98 37.54 -21.21
C ASN A 389 7.21 37.55 -22.74
N SER A 390 6.34 36.86 -23.47
CA SER A 390 6.48 36.71 -24.93
C SER A 390 5.13 36.47 -25.60
N SER A 391 5.04 36.79 -26.88
CA SER A 391 3.89 36.51 -27.74
C SER A 391 4.36 35.79 -28.99
N TRP A 392 3.60 34.80 -29.42
CA TRP A 392 3.93 33.91 -30.51
C TRP A 392 2.77 33.86 -31.52
N ASP A 393 2.98 34.38 -32.68
CA ASP A 393 2.06 34.37 -33.81
C ASP A 393 2.48 33.34 -34.87
N GLU A 394 1.71 33.26 -35.96
CA GLU A 394 1.96 32.33 -37.04
C GLU A 394 3.26 32.65 -37.80
N ASN A 395 3.65 33.92 -37.84
CA ASN A 395 4.85 34.42 -38.52
C ASN A 395 6.11 34.41 -37.65
N SER A 396 6.03 33.94 -36.41
CA SER A 396 7.18 33.84 -35.50
C SER A 396 8.14 32.75 -35.99
N THR A 397 8.96 33.07 -36.98
CA THR A 397 9.97 32.15 -37.55
C THR A 397 11.25 32.11 -36.69
N VAL A 398 11.87 30.95 -36.68
CA VAL A 398 13.09 30.61 -35.92
C VAL A 398 14.29 31.51 -36.23
N THR A 399 14.26 32.19 -37.37
CA THR A 399 15.43 32.90 -37.92
C THR A 399 15.91 34.09 -37.11
N ASN A 400 15.07 34.71 -36.30
CA ASN A 400 15.44 35.86 -35.48
C ASN A 400 15.87 35.53 -34.03
N ILE A 401 15.70 34.26 -33.60
CA ILE A 401 15.87 33.87 -32.21
C ILE A 401 17.19 33.14 -31.96
N THR A 402 17.75 32.50 -32.98
CA THR A 402 18.92 31.61 -32.87
C THR A 402 20.27 32.31 -32.71
N GLN A 403 20.33 33.64 -32.81
CA GLN A 403 21.61 34.39 -32.74
C GLN A 403 21.89 35.08 -31.41
N VAL A 404 21.01 35.03 -30.42
CA VAL A 404 21.26 35.62 -29.12
C VAL A 404 21.90 34.59 -28.16
N ASN A 405 23.20 34.49 -28.20
CA ASN A 405 23.96 33.78 -27.20
C ASN A 405 23.87 34.55 -25.86
N GLY A 406 23.10 34.03 -24.91
CA GLY A 406 22.93 34.66 -23.60
C GLY A 406 22.18 33.75 -22.64
N THR A 407 22.17 34.19 -21.41
CA THR A 407 21.45 33.53 -20.33
C THR A 407 20.38 34.47 -19.74
N ILE A 408 19.21 33.91 -19.46
CA ILE A 408 18.20 34.58 -18.63
C ILE A 408 18.56 34.29 -17.20
N THR A 409 18.74 35.35 -16.43
CA THR A 409 19.01 35.23 -14.99
C THR A 409 17.74 35.55 -14.21
N LEU A 410 17.29 34.56 -13.43
CA LEU A 410 16.13 34.69 -12.56
C LEU A 410 16.58 35.02 -11.15
N PRO A 411 16.13 36.14 -10.58
CA PRO A 411 16.43 36.46 -9.18
C PRO A 411 15.66 35.53 -8.26
N CYS A 412 16.35 34.95 -7.30
CA CYS A 412 15.77 34.02 -6.34
C CYS A 412 15.84 34.54 -4.92
N ARG A 413 14.83 34.24 -4.13
CA ARG A 413 14.80 34.47 -2.70
C ARG A 413 14.86 33.10 -2.00
N ILE A 414 15.38 33.06 -0.79
CA ILE A 414 15.48 31.87 0.02
C ILE A 414 14.62 32.04 1.28
N LYS A 415 13.92 30.98 1.64
CA LYS A 415 13.10 30.93 2.82
C LYS A 415 13.46 29.68 3.64
N GLN A 416 13.60 29.83 4.94
CA GLN A 416 13.96 28.73 5.85
C GLN A 416 12.73 28.17 6.57
N ILE A 417 11.71 28.98 6.85
CA ILE A 417 10.47 28.55 7.49
C ILE A 417 9.44 28.25 6.40
N ILE A 418 9.06 27.00 6.27
CA ILE A 418 8.27 26.49 5.15
C ILE A 418 7.03 25.80 5.66
N ASN A 419 5.88 26.18 5.13
CA ASN A 419 4.61 25.48 5.30
C ASN A 419 4.38 24.56 4.10
N MET A 420 4.91 23.33 4.18
CA MET A 420 4.73 22.36 3.11
C MET A 420 3.27 21.93 3.00
N TRP A 421 2.87 21.63 1.77
CA TRP A 421 1.55 21.11 1.43
C TRP A 421 0.40 22.06 1.76
N GLN A 422 0.66 23.35 1.99
CA GLN A 422 -0.32 24.37 2.38
C GLN A 422 -1.10 24.02 3.67
N ARG A 423 -0.50 23.21 4.53
CA ARG A 423 -1.13 22.82 5.80
C ARG A 423 -1.00 23.90 6.85
N VAL A 424 -2.10 24.17 7.55
CA VAL A 424 -2.14 25.08 8.70
C VAL A 424 -1.75 24.30 9.96
N GLY A 425 -1.02 24.95 10.84
CA GLY A 425 -0.67 24.41 12.17
C GLY A 425 0.68 23.69 12.24
N GLN A 426 1.36 23.47 11.14
CA GLN A 426 2.70 22.86 11.09
C GLN A 426 3.60 23.63 10.13
N ALA A 427 4.81 23.92 10.58
CA ALA A 427 5.86 24.53 9.77
C ALA A 427 7.17 23.78 9.97
N MET A 428 8.00 23.78 8.95
CA MET A 428 9.34 23.22 8.99
C MET A 428 10.36 24.35 8.90
N TYR A 429 11.38 24.29 9.74
CA TYR A 429 12.58 25.10 9.61
C TYR A 429 13.66 24.28 8.91
N ALA A 430 14.10 24.74 7.74
CA ALA A 430 15.22 24.13 7.03
C ALA A 430 16.53 24.68 7.59
N PRO A 431 17.39 23.87 8.21
CA PRO A 431 18.66 24.34 8.74
C PRO A 431 19.56 24.87 7.60
N PRO A 432 20.34 25.89 7.84
CA PRO A 432 21.21 26.49 6.80
C PRO A 432 22.28 25.50 6.36
N ILE A 433 22.56 25.51 5.07
CA ILE A 433 23.61 24.68 4.47
C ILE A 433 24.92 25.48 4.43
N LYS A 434 26.01 24.88 4.87
CA LYS A 434 27.34 25.49 4.84
C LYS A 434 27.86 25.60 3.41
N GLY A 435 28.60 26.69 3.16
CA GLY A 435 29.25 26.91 1.88
C GLY A 435 28.34 27.51 0.81
N SER A 436 28.83 27.55 -0.40
CA SER A 436 28.06 27.93 -1.57
C SER A 436 27.26 26.70 -2.09
N ILE A 437 26.12 26.96 -2.70
CA ILE A 437 25.27 25.90 -3.27
C ILE A 437 25.17 26.15 -4.76
N ARG A 438 25.34 25.05 -5.51
CA ARG A 438 25.06 24.98 -6.94
C ARG A 438 24.30 23.73 -7.24
N CYS A 439 23.16 23.85 -7.92
CA CYS A 439 22.43 22.72 -8.42
C CYS A 439 22.08 22.90 -9.91
N GLU A 440 22.11 21.79 -10.62
CA GLU A 440 21.71 21.70 -12.02
C GLU A 440 20.49 20.81 -12.11
N SER A 441 19.47 21.30 -12.80
CA SER A 441 18.22 20.55 -13.03
C SER A 441 17.80 20.71 -14.48
N ASN A 442 16.99 19.79 -14.94
CA ASN A 442 16.41 19.82 -16.26
C ASN A 442 14.93 20.17 -16.17
N ILE A 443 14.52 21.24 -16.82
CA ILE A 443 13.12 21.59 -17.01
C ILE A 443 12.55 20.62 -18.06
N THR A 444 11.61 19.77 -17.64
CA THR A 444 11.02 18.74 -18.50
C THR A 444 9.54 18.98 -18.75
N GLY A 445 8.93 19.92 -18.05
CA GLY A 445 7.52 20.24 -18.21
C GLY A 445 7.15 21.57 -17.59
N LEU A 446 5.95 22.02 -17.87
CA LEU A 446 5.35 23.25 -17.37
C LEU A 446 3.93 23.00 -16.88
N LEU A 447 3.54 23.75 -15.86
CA LEU A 447 2.16 23.83 -15.41
C LEU A 447 1.62 25.20 -15.80
N LEU A 448 0.61 25.23 -16.66
CA LEU A 448 0.04 26.46 -17.20
C LEU A 448 -1.45 26.56 -16.91
N THR A 449 -1.93 27.79 -16.84
CA THR A 449 -3.36 28.10 -16.82
C THR A 449 -3.65 29.11 -17.90
N ARG A 450 -4.86 29.06 -18.46
CA ARG A 450 -5.33 30.01 -19.47
C ARG A 450 -6.21 31.06 -18.85
N ASP A 451 -6.01 32.33 -19.21
CA ASP A 451 -6.89 33.42 -18.77
C ASP A 451 -8.26 33.28 -19.42
N GLY A 452 -9.32 33.47 -18.63
CA GLY A 452 -10.69 33.57 -19.09
C GLY A 452 -11.11 35.01 -19.39
N GLY A 453 -12.34 35.19 -19.89
CA GLY A 453 -13.00 36.50 -20.02
C GLY A 453 -12.67 37.29 -21.28
N GLY A 454 -11.78 36.82 -22.15
CA GLY A 454 -11.65 37.36 -23.50
C GLY A 454 -12.87 36.95 -24.34
N GLY A 455 -13.71 37.93 -24.73
CA GLY A 455 -14.83 37.65 -25.62
C GLY A 455 -14.38 36.92 -26.90
N THR A 456 -15.30 36.36 -27.63
CA THR A 456 -15.04 35.59 -28.87
C THR A 456 -14.19 36.31 -29.91
N ASN A 457 -14.01 37.64 -29.78
CA ASN A 457 -13.25 38.51 -30.67
C ASN A 457 -11.81 38.80 -30.23
N SER A 458 -11.31 38.24 -29.08
CA SER A 458 -9.91 38.47 -28.75
C SER A 458 -8.98 37.66 -29.68
N SER A 459 -7.99 38.32 -30.28
CA SER A 459 -6.98 37.70 -31.14
C SER A 459 -5.94 36.88 -30.41
N ASN A 460 -5.87 37.01 -29.07
CA ASN A 460 -4.80 36.43 -28.23
C ASN A 460 -5.36 35.52 -27.17
N GLU A 461 -4.66 34.44 -26.89
CA GLU A 461 -4.84 33.60 -25.69
C GLU A 461 -3.63 33.80 -24.75
N ILE A 462 -3.92 34.04 -23.48
CA ILE A 462 -2.90 34.29 -22.47
C ILE A 462 -2.72 33.07 -21.60
N PHE A 463 -1.48 32.60 -21.46
CA PHE A 463 -1.10 31.49 -20.61
C PHE A 463 -0.17 31.97 -19.51
N ARG A 464 -0.44 31.52 -18.28
CA ARG A 464 0.34 31.89 -17.10
C ARG A 464 0.82 30.63 -16.38
N PRO A 465 2.05 30.66 -15.83
CA PRO A 465 2.50 29.56 -14.99
C PRO A 465 1.67 29.48 -13.70
N ILE A 466 1.41 28.27 -13.27
CA ILE A 466 0.67 27.98 -12.04
C ILE A 466 1.34 26.85 -11.28
N GLY A 467 1.01 26.69 -10.01
CA GLY A 467 1.49 25.61 -9.16
C GLY A 467 0.71 25.56 -7.86
N GLY A 468 1.20 24.78 -6.91
CA GLY A 468 0.65 24.69 -5.56
C GLY A 468 0.00 23.37 -5.23
N ASP A 469 -0.71 22.76 -6.17
CA ASP A 469 -1.19 21.37 -6.00
C ASP A 469 -0.15 20.38 -6.53
N MET A 470 0.54 19.70 -5.61
CA MET A 470 1.61 18.75 -5.98
C MET A 470 1.08 17.50 -6.70
N ARG A 471 -0.21 17.21 -6.61
CA ARG A 471 -0.82 16.09 -7.37
C ARG A 471 -0.65 16.27 -8.87
N ASP A 472 -0.62 17.48 -9.36
CA ASP A 472 -0.38 17.75 -10.78
C ASP A 472 1.07 17.42 -11.20
N ASN A 473 2.02 17.57 -10.30
CA ASN A 473 3.39 17.11 -10.51
C ASN A 473 3.44 15.59 -10.67
N TRP A 474 2.70 14.88 -9.84
CA TRP A 474 2.63 13.41 -9.91
C TRP A 474 1.85 12.93 -11.13
N ARG A 475 0.82 13.65 -11.55
CA ARG A 475 0.08 13.34 -12.80
C ARG A 475 0.97 13.42 -14.01
N SER A 476 1.91 14.33 -14.04
CA SER A 476 2.85 14.47 -15.17
C SER A 476 3.70 13.22 -15.40
N GLU A 477 3.89 12.38 -14.39
CA GLU A 477 4.66 11.14 -14.46
C GLU A 477 3.76 9.89 -14.51
N LEU A 478 2.64 9.90 -13.80
CA LEU A 478 1.74 8.75 -13.68
C LEU A 478 0.65 8.70 -14.75
N TYR A 479 0.64 9.60 -15.71
CA TYR A 479 -0.42 9.71 -16.73
C TYR A 479 -0.57 8.46 -17.61
N LYS A 480 0.51 7.72 -17.80
CA LYS A 480 0.57 6.53 -18.66
C LYS A 480 0.28 5.22 -17.93
N TYR A 481 0.04 5.24 -16.62
CA TYR A 481 -0.18 4.05 -15.82
C TYR A 481 -1.61 3.93 -15.35
N LYS A 482 -2.04 2.69 -15.20
CA LYS A 482 -3.35 2.32 -14.69
C LYS A 482 -3.24 1.05 -13.88
N VAL A 483 -3.83 1.00 -12.71
CA VAL A 483 -3.90 -0.21 -11.89
C VAL A 483 -5.17 -0.97 -12.22
N VAL A 484 -5.02 -2.25 -12.46
CA VAL A 484 -6.14 -3.16 -12.73
C VAL A 484 -6.07 -4.37 -11.80
N LYS A 485 -7.24 -4.89 -11.50
CA LYS A 485 -7.43 -6.11 -10.72
C LYS A 485 -7.60 -7.27 -11.67
N ILE A 486 -6.83 -8.33 -11.49
CA ILE A 486 -6.99 -9.55 -12.27
C ILE A 486 -8.18 -10.34 -11.73
N GLU A 487 -9.08 -10.75 -12.61
CA GLU A 487 -10.19 -11.64 -12.33
C GLU A 487 -9.90 -13.02 -12.94
N PRO A 488 -9.22 -13.91 -12.19
CA PRO A 488 -8.68 -15.14 -12.77
C PRO A 488 -9.72 -16.22 -13.06
N ILE A 489 -10.92 -16.09 -12.49
CA ILE A 489 -11.99 -17.09 -12.67
C ILE A 489 -12.83 -16.67 -13.86
N GLY A 490 -12.87 -17.53 -14.87
CA GLY A 490 -13.70 -17.38 -16.05
C GLY A 490 -14.62 -18.55 -16.27
N ILE A 491 -15.75 -18.30 -16.90
CA ILE A 491 -16.77 -19.32 -17.21
C ILE A 491 -17.03 -19.29 -18.70
N ALA A 492 -17.03 -20.45 -19.33
CA ALA A 492 -17.35 -20.57 -20.74
C ALA A 492 -18.09 -21.88 -21.04
N PRO A 493 -18.92 -21.91 -22.07
CA PRO A 493 -19.59 -23.12 -22.48
C PRO A 493 -18.64 -24.07 -23.23
N THR A 494 -18.66 -25.35 -22.87
CA THR A 494 -17.92 -26.40 -23.58
C THR A 494 -18.79 -27.66 -23.73
N ARG A 495 -18.37 -28.56 -24.61
CA ARG A 495 -19.04 -29.87 -24.78
C ARG A 495 -18.71 -30.85 -23.65
N ALA A 496 -17.71 -30.55 -22.84
CA ALA A 496 -17.27 -31.44 -21.77
C ALA A 496 -18.17 -31.35 -20.54
N LYS A 497 -18.60 -32.51 -20.03
CA LYS A 497 -19.36 -32.65 -18.80
C LYS A 497 -18.51 -33.32 -17.72
N ARG A 498 -18.68 -32.94 -16.46
CA ARG A 498 -18.01 -33.58 -15.33
C ARG A 498 -18.40 -35.07 -15.25
N ARG A 499 -17.40 -35.93 -15.11
CA ARG A 499 -17.59 -37.36 -14.90
C ARG A 499 -17.41 -37.70 -13.43
N VAL A 500 -18.15 -38.70 -12.94
CA VAL A 500 -18.10 -39.16 -11.53
C VAL A 500 -16.73 -39.77 -11.18
N VAL A 501 -16.04 -40.35 -12.19
CA VAL A 501 -14.67 -40.87 -12.03
C VAL A 501 -13.79 -40.21 -13.08
N GLU A 502 -12.98 -39.27 -12.68
CA GLU A 502 -11.95 -38.71 -13.54
C GLU A 502 -10.66 -39.54 -13.45
N ARG A 503 -10.32 -40.21 -14.55
CA ARG A 503 -8.93 -40.63 -14.75
C ARG A 503 -8.10 -39.39 -15.06
N GLU A 504 -7.14 -39.09 -14.21
CA GLU A 504 -6.14 -38.04 -14.47
C GLU A 504 -5.44 -38.29 -15.82
N LYS A 505 -5.89 -37.59 -16.83
CA LYS A 505 -5.08 -37.40 -18.04
C LYS A 505 -4.13 -36.26 -17.74
N ARG A 506 -2.85 -36.55 -17.57
CA ARG A 506 -1.80 -35.51 -17.60
C ARG A 506 -1.95 -34.74 -18.91
N ALA A 507 -2.35 -33.49 -18.83
CA ALA A 507 -2.31 -32.58 -19.97
C ALA A 507 -0.84 -32.39 -20.33
N ILE A 508 -0.45 -32.79 -21.52
CA ILE A 508 0.83 -32.46 -22.12
C ILE A 508 0.74 -30.96 -22.39
N VAL A 509 1.41 -30.15 -21.54
CA VAL A 509 1.55 -28.71 -21.77
C VAL A 509 2.42 -28.57 -23.04
N GLY A 510 1.81 -28.13 -24.11
CA GLY A 510 2.53 -27.83 -25.35
C GLY A 510 3.61 -26.78 -25.10
N LEU A 511 4.83 -27.07 -25.55
CA LEU A 511 6.01 -26.21 -25.39
C LEU A 511 5.85 -24.77 -25.97
N GLY A 512 4.78 -24.51 -26.76
CA GLY A 512 4.49 -23.17 -27.33
C GLY A 512 3.92 -22.16 -26.36
N ALA A 513 3.37 -22.58 -25.22
CA ALA A 513 2.72 -21.67 -24.25
C ALA A 513 3.72 -20.96 -23.32
N ALA A 514 4.98 -21.38 -23.32
CA ALA A 514 5.99 -20.83 -22.40
C ALA A 514 6.55 -19.45 -22.80
N PHE A 515 6.27 -18.96 -24.02
CA PHE A 515 6.82 -17.69 -24.53
C PHE A 515 5.92 -16.49 -24.36
N LEU A 516 4.64 -16.66 -24.04
CA LEU A 516 3.75 -15.56 -23.73
C LEU A 516 3.83 -15.28 -22.22
N GLY A 517 4.31 -14.09 -21.86
CA GLY A 517 4.40 -13.69 -20.46
C GLY A 517 3.01 -13.42 -19.84
N PHE A 518 3.02 -12.92 -18.60
CA PHE A 518 1.81 -12.55 -17.85
C PHE A 518 0.89 -11.63 -18.63
N LEU A 519 -0.38 -12.01 -18.78
CA LEU A 519 -1.39 -11.33 -19.60
C LEU A 519 -1.06 -11.20 -21.11
N GLY A 520 0.01 -11.83 -21.59
CA GLY A 520 0.42 -11.73 -22.99
C GLY A 520 -0.62 -12.24 -24.00
N ALA A 521 -1.48 -13.16 -23.59
CA ALA A 521 -2.56 -13.69 -24.39
C ALA A 521 -3.91 -12.94 -24.25
N ALA A 522 -3.95 -11.80 -23.58
CA ALA A 522 -5.20 -11.07 -23.34
C ALA A 522 -5.89 -10.57 -24.62
N GLY A 523 -5.13 -10.27 -25.67
CA GLY A 523 -5.63 -9.89 -26.97
C GLY A 523 -5.87 -11.06 -27.93
N SER A 524 -5.54 -12.29 -27.52
CA SER A 524 -5.75 -13.50 -28.29
C SER A 524 -7.16 -14.02 -28.13
N THR A 525 -7.60 -14.90 -29.06
CA THR A 525 -8.89 -15.58 -28.92
C THR A 525 -8.96 -16.42 -27.67
N MET A 526 -10.16 -16.71 -27.15
CA MET A 526 -10.36 -17.49 -25.95
C MET A 526 -9.71 -18.88 -26.06
N GLY A 527 -9.80 -19.53 -27.22
CA GLY A 527 -9.17 -20.81 -27.46
C GLY A 527 -7.65 -20.77 -27.37
N ALA A 528 -7.01 -19.77 -27.97
CA ALA A 528 -5.58 -19.58 -27.91
C ALA A 528 -5.11 -19.16 -26.50
N ALA A 529 -5.84 -18.29 -25.83
CA ALA A 529 -5.53 -17.86 -24.48
C ALA A 529 -5.69 -18.96 -23.42
N SER A 530 -6.54 -19.94 -23.64
CA SER A 530 -6.75 -21.07 -22.72
C SER A 530 -5.51 -21.95 -22.52
N ILE A 531 -4.57 -21.91 -23.45
CA ILE A 531 -3.30 -22.66 -23.36
C ILE A 531 -2.36 -22.00 -22.34
N THR A 532 -2.50 -20.71 -22.07
CA THR A 532 -1.61 -19.90 -21.22
C THR A 532 -2.14 -19.68 -19.80
N LEU A 533 -3.18 -20.36 -19.37
CA LEU A 533 -3.78 -20.21 -18.03
C LEU A 533 -2.76 -20.43 -16.89
N THR A 534 -1.79 -21.30 -17.09
CA THR A 534 -0.74 -21.61 -16.13
C THR A 534 0.13 -20.38 -15.82
N VAL A 535 0.34 -19.48 -16.79
CA VAL A 535 1.17 -18.29 -16.62
C VAL A 535 0.54 -17.35 -15.59
N GLN A 536 -0.74 -17.01 -15.76
CA GLN A 536 -1.46 -16.14 -14.83
C GLN A 536 -1.63 -16.79 -13.45
N ALA A 537 -1.96 -18.08 -13.40
CA ALA A 537 -2.10 -18.80 -12.14
C ALA A 537 -0.78 -18.89 -11.37
N ARG A 538 0.34 -19.15 -12.04
CA ARG A 538 1.66 -19.18 -11.43
C ARG A 538 2.09 -17.78 -10.95
N GLN A 539 1.79 -16.72 -11.70
CA GLN A 539 2.13 -15.37 -11.31
C GLN A 539 1.40 -14.94 -10.04
N LEU A 540 0.14 -15.30 -9.89
CA LEU A 540 -0.62 -15.07 -8.66
C LEU A 540 0.02 -15.79 -7.46
N LEU A 541 0.44 -17.03 -7.64
CA LEU A 541 1.05 -17.84 -6.58
C LEU A 541 2.51 -17.40 -6.30
N SER A 542 3.32 -17.20 -7.33
CA SER A 542 4.72 -16.79 -7.18
C SER A 542 4.85 -15.39 -6.58
N GLY A 543 3.96 -14.47 -6.92
CA GLY A 543 3.90 -13.15 -6.31
C GLY A 543 3.68 -13.22 -4.80
N ILE A 544 2.80 -14.11 -4.33
CA ILE A 544 2.56 -14.35 -2.90
C ILE A 544 3.79 -14.95 -2.23
N VAL A 545 4.41 -15.97 -2.82
CA VAL A 545 5.60 -16.66 -2.27
C VAL A 545 6.82 -15.75 -2.25
N GLN A 546 7.10 -15.00 -3.32
CA GLN A 546 8.22 -14.04 -3.35
C GLN A 546 8.06 -12.91 -2.33
N GLN A 547 6.87 -12.38 -2.18
CA GLN A 547 6.60 -11.36 -1.15
C GLN A 547 6.84 -11.89 0.26
N GLN A 548 6.51 -13.14 0.53
CA GLN A 548 6.78 -13.78 1.82
C GLN A 548 8.28 -14.02 2.07
N SER A 549 9.02 -14.51 1.08
CA SER A 549 10.46 -14.80 1.22
C SER A 549 11.29 -13.52 1.40
N ASN A 550 10.97 -12.47 0.67
CA ASN A 550 11.62 -11.17 0.81
C ASN A 550 11.35 -10.54 2.17
N LEU A 551 10.18 -10.79 2.76
CA LEU A 551 9.87 -10.33 4.11
C LEU A 551 10.69 -11.03 5.18
N LEU A 552 10.80 -12.34 5.10
CA LEU A 552 11.59 -13.11 6.07
C LEU A 552 13.01 -12.60 6.09
N ARG A 553 13.61 -12.34 4.91
CA ARG A 553 14.94 -11.74 4.81
C ARG A 553 15.01 -10.32 5.37
N ALA A 554 13.99 -9.49 5.10
CA ALA A 554 13.93 -8.12 5.62
C ALA A 554 13.69 -8.09 7.14
N ILE A 555 12.89 -9.00 7.68
CA ILE A 555 12.65 -9.14 9.12
C ILE A 555 13.90 -9.66 9.83
N GLU A 556 14.60 -10.63 9.26
CA GLU A 556 15.88 -11.13 9.82
C GLU A 556 16.96 -10.05 9.82
N ALA A 557 17.01 -9.21 8.77
CA ALA A 557 17.97 -8.10 8.68
C ALA A 557 17.59 -6.89 9.57
N GLN A 558 16.34 -6.75 9.96
CA GLN A 558 15.82 -5.56 10.62
C GLN A 558 15.08 -5.82 11.94
N GLN A 559 15.42 -6.86 12.68
CA GLN A 559 14.81 -7.10 14.01
C GLN A 559 14.91 -5.90 14.98
N HIS A 560 15.72 -4.89 14.66
CA HIS A 560 15.85 -3.66 15.44
C HIS A 560 15.05 -2.45 14.92
N LEU A 561 14.35 -2.53 13.79
CA LEU A 561 13.70 -1.39 13.13
C LEU A 561 12.26 -1.66 12.65
N LEU A 562 11.50 -2.47 13.36
CA LEU A 562 10.04 -2.48 13.23
C LEU A 562 9.42 -1.20 13.85
N LYS A 563 9.98 -0.05 13.53
CA LYS A 563 9.22 1.18 13.51
C LYS A 563 8.26 1.05 12.33
N LEU A 564 6.97 1.10 12.63
CA LEU A 564 5.90 1.13 11.65
C LEU A 564 6.15 2.31 10.67
N THR A 565 6.95 2.06 9.65
CA THR A 565 7.20 3.05 8.58
C THR A 565 6.01 3.04 7.63
N VAL A 566 5.78 4.14 6.92
CA VAL A 566 4.73 4.25 5.90
C VAL A 566 4.84 3.09 4.90
N TRP A 567 6.04 2.84 4.39
CA TRP A 567 6.29 1.76 3.43
C TRP A 567 6.14 0.36 4.03
N GLY A 568 6.51 0.16 5.28
CA GLY A 568 6.34 -1.11 5.99
C GLY A 568 4.88 -1.49 6.18
N ILE A 569 4.04 -0.53 6.59
CA ILE A 569 2.59 -0.71 6.71
C ILE A 569 1.97 -1.06 5.35
N LYS A 570 2.34 -0.35 4.29
CA LYS A 570 1.85 -0.61 2.94
C LYS A 570 2.22 -1.99 2.42
N GLN A 571 3.44 -2.44 2.65
CA GLN A 571 3.87 -3.79 2.31
C GLN A 571 3.04 -4.85 3.02
N LEU A 572 2.77 -4.68 4.31
CA LEU A 572 1.92 -5.60 5.08
C LEU A 572 0.50 -5.62 4.54
N GLN A 573 -0.09 -4.46 4.26
CA GLN A 573 -1.42 -4.36 3.68
C GLN A 573 -1.51 -5.07 2.32
N ALA A 574 -0.54 -4.84 1.44
CA ALA A 574 -0.48 -5.48 0.13
C ALA A 574 -0.43 -7.02 0.24
N ARG A 575 0.33 -7.54 1.18
CA ARG A 575 0.47 -8.99 1.42
C ARG A 575 -0.79 -9.64 1.96
N VAL A 576 -1.37 -9.03 2.98
CA VAL A 576 -2.63 -9.52 3.57
C VAL A 576 -3.71 -9.54 2.49
N LEU A 577 -3.83 -8.49 1.70
CA LEU A 577 -4.79 -8.41 0.61
C LEU A 577 -4.56 -9.50 -0.46
N ALA A 578 -3.30 -9.75 -0.84
CA ALA A 578 -2.95 -10.78 -1.82
C ALA A 578 -3.33 -12.19 -1.34
N VAL A 579 -3.01 -12.51 -0.08
CA VAL A 579 -3.35 -13.80 0.53
C VAL A 579 -4.85 -13.96 0.67
N GLU A 580 -5.55 -12.94 1.13
CA GLU A 580 -7.00 -12.94 1.29
C GLU A 580 -7.72 -13.22 -0.04
N ARG A 581 -7.33 -12.52 -1.10
CA ARG A 581 -7.89 -12.74 -2.44
C ARG A 581 -7.63 -14.15 -2.95
N TYR A 582 -6.40 -14.61 -2.84
CA TYR A 582 -6.05 -15.97 -3.28
C TYR A 582 -6.86 -17.03 -2.53
N LEU A 583 -6.96 -16.91 -1.20
CA LEU A 583 -7.75 -17.85 -0.39
C LEU A 583 -9.24 -17.81 -0.74
N LYS A 584 -9.79 -16.63 -1.01
CA LYS A 584 -11.18 -16.47 -1.44
C LYS A 584 -11.43 -17.18 -2.78
N ASP A 585 -10.56 -17.02 -3.75
CA ASP A 585 -10.64 -17.68 -5.05
C ASP A 585 -10.51 -19.21 -4.89
N GLN A 586 -9.55 -19.66 -4.08
CA GLN A 586 -9.38 -21.10 -3.80
C GLN A 586 -10.57 -21.69 -3.04
N GLN A 587 -11.18 -20.92 -2.15
CA GLN A 587 -12.39 -21.34 -1.44
C GLN A 587 -13.56 -21.53 -2.40
N LEU A 588 -13.78 -20.61 -3.33
CA LEU A 588 -14.81 -20.74 -4.36
C LEU A 588 -14.57 -21.99 -5.23
N LEU A 589 -13.35 -22.17 -5.71
CA LEU A 589 -12.99 -23.36 -6.48
C LEU A 589 -13.15 -24.65 -5.66
N GLY A 590 -12.85 -24.61 -4.37
CA GLY A 590 -13.08 -25.73 -3.46
C GLY A 590 -14.55 -26.09 -3.31
N ILE A 591 -15.43 -25.11 -3.13
CA ILE A 591 -16.89 -25.29 -3.04
C ILE A 591 -17.44 -25.91 -4.32
N TRP A 592 -16.88 -25.59 -5.48
CA TRP A 592 -17.29 -26.14 -6.77
C TRP A 592 -16.64 -27.48 -7.11
N GLY A 593 -15.79 -28.03 -6.25
CA GLY A 593 -15.04 -29.26 -6.51
C GLY A 593 -13.99 -29.12 -7.60
N CYS A 594 -13.45 -27.87 -7.76
CA CYS A 594 -12.47 -27.51 -8.77
C CYS A 594 -11.10 -27.18 -8.17
N SER A 595 -10.84 -27.51 -6.92
CA SER A 595 -9.59 -27.23 -6.24
C SER A 595 -8.39 -27.84 -6.98
N GLY A 596 -7.36 -27.01 -7.20
CA GLY A 596 -6.13 -27.43 -7.88
C GLY A 596 -6.25 -27.67 -9.39
N LYS A 597 -7.40 -27.39 -10.00
CA LYS A 597 -7.60 -27.53 -11.44
C LYS A 597 -7.61 -26.17 -12.12
N LEU A 598 -6.93 -26.06 -13.26
CA LEU A 598 -6.98 -24.86 -14.10
C LEU A 598 -8.23 -24.82 -14.99
N ILE A 599 -8.65 -25.98 -15.46
CA ILE A 599 -9.87 -26.16 -16.26
C ILE A 599 -10.70 -27.22 -15.53
N CYS A 600 -11.90 -26.84 -15.15
CA CYS A 600 -12.80 -27.72 -14.39
C CYS A 600 -14.17 -27.78 -15.07
N THR A 601 -14.54 -28.95 -15.51
CA THR A 601 -15.87 -29.19 -16.06
C THR A 601 -16.91 -29.28 -14.95
N THR A 602 -18.15 -28.88 -15.23
CA THR A 602 -19.28 -28.95 -14.29
C THR A 602 -20.44 -29.75 -14.86
N ASN A 603 -21.43 -30.03 -14.03
CA ASN A 603 -22.68 -30.66 -14.42
C ASN A 603 -23.82 -29.65 -14.70
N VAL A 604 -23.52 -28.36 -14.74
CA VAL A 604 -24.48 -27.32 -15.03
C VAL A 604 -24.63 -27.17 -16.55
N PRO A 605 -25.83 -27.38 -17.11
CA PRO A 605 -26.04 -27.14 -18.53
C PRO A 605 -25.99 -25.65 -18.85
N TRP A 606 -25.42 -25.32 -20.01
CA TRP A 606 -25.39 -23.95 -20.50
C TRP A 606 -26.79 -23.53 -20.94
N ASN A 607 -27.24 -22.39 -20.45
CA ASN A 607 -28.51 -21.80 -20.85
C ASN A 607 -28.30 -20.80 -21.99
N SER A 608 -29.02 -21.00 -23.09
CA SER A 608 -28.96 -20.10 -24.26
C SER A 608 -29.41 -18.68 -23.96
N SER A 609 -30.12 -18.44 -22.87
CA SER A 609 -30.47 -17.08 -22.42
C SER A 609 -29.28 -16.29 -21.92
N TRP A 610 -28.20 -16.91 -21.50
CA TRP A 610 -26.96 -16.25 -21.05
C TRP A 610 -26.13 -15.76 -22.22
N SER A 611 -26.00 -16.59 -23.24
CA SER A 611 -25.44 -16.26 -24.54
C SER A 611 -25.92 -17.31 -25.56
N ASN A 612 -26.40 -16.82 -26.70
CA ASN A 612 -26.85 -17.67 -27.81
C ASN A 612 -25.80 -17.86 -28.90
N LYS A 613 -24.60 -17.35 -28.69
CA LYS A 613 -23.47 -17.46 -29.62
C LYS A 613 -23.02 -18.91 -29.76
N SER A 614 -22.63 -19.27 -30.98
CA SER A 614 -22.08 -20.60 -31.27
C SER A 614 -20.69 -20.76 -30.60
N GLN A 615 -20.28 -22.01 -30.38
CA GLN A 615 -18.96 -22.32 -29.83
C GLN A 615 -17.81 -21.69 -30.63
N ASN A 616 -17.90 -21.73 -31.95
CA ASN A 616 -16.86 -21.16 -32.81
C ASN A 616 -16.79 -19.63 -32.68
N GLU A 617 -17.95 -18.97 -32.58
CA GLU A 617 -17.97 -17.51 -32.34
C GLU A 617 -17.35 -17.13 -30.99
N ILE A 618 -17.55 -17.92 -29.95
CA ILE A 618 -17.00 -17.64 -28.62
C ILE A 618 -15.50 -17.94 -28.60
N TRP A 619 -15.09 -19.12 -29.05
CA TRP A 619 -13.73 -19.60 -28.85
C TRP A 619 -12.74 -19.12 -29.90
N ASP A 620 -13.17 -18.87 -31.12
CA ASP A 620 -12.29 -18.51 -32.23
C ASP A 620 -12.30 -17.01 -32.59
N ASN A 621 -13.35 -16.28 -32.18
CA ASN A 621 -13.53 -14.88 -32.58
C ASN A 621 -13.56 -13.87 -31.43
N MET A 622 -13.63 -14.32 -30.20
CA MET A 622 -13.70 -13.43 -29.03
C MET A 622 -12.48 -13.59 -28.13
N THR A 623 -12.13 -12.52 -27.45
CA THR A 623 -11.18 -12.53 -26.34
C THR A 623 -11.90 -12.77 -25.02
N TRP A 624 -11.16 -13.21 -23.98
CA TRP A 624 -11.72 -13.38 -22.65
C TRP A 624 -12.30 -12.10 -22.06
N MET A 625 -11.70 -10.95 -22.34
CA MET A 625 -12.21 -9.65 -21.94
C MET A 625 -13.58 -9.32 -22.54
N GLN A 626 -13.75 -9.60 -23.82
CA GLN A 626 -15.04 -9.38 -24.53
C GLN A 626 -16.10 -10.34 -24.01
N TRP A 627 -15.75 -11.58 -23.81
CA TRP A 627 -16.64 -12.61 -23.27
C TRP A 627 -17.08 -12.29 -21.85
N ASP A 628 -16.18 -11.86 -20.97
CA ASP A 628 -16.49 -11.46 -19.61
C ASP A 628 -17.52 -10.33 -19.56
N LYS A 629 -17.39 -9.33 -20.44
CA LYS A 629 -18.37 -8.23 -20.56
C LYS A 629 -19.78 -8.73 -20.95
N GLU A 630 -19.87 -9.76 -21.76
CA GLU A 630 -21.17 -10.30 -22.17
C GLU A 630 -21.86 -11.07 -21.07
N ILE A 631 -21.12 -11.87 -20.28
CA ILE A 631 -21.70 -12.75 -19.28
C ILE A 631 -21.73 -12.19 -17.86
N ILE A 632 -21.20 -11.00 -17.64
CA ILE A 632 -21.03 -10.41 -16.30
C ILE A 632 -22.34 -10.37 -15.51
N ASN A 633 -23.45 -10.09 -16.16
CA ASN A 633 -24.77 -10.02 -15.54
C ASN A 633 -25.32 -11.39 -15.11
N TYR A 634 -24.76 -12.46 -15.63
CA TYR A 634 -25.19 -13.85 -15.36
C TYR A 634 -24.19 -14.60 -14.47
N THR A 635 -23.04 -14.03 -14.21
CA THR A 635 -21.93 -14.70 -13.51
C THR A 635 -22.35 -15.17 -12.12
N ASP A 636 -22.96 -14.32 -11.32
CA ASP A 636 -23.38 -14.66 -9.97
C ASP A 636 -24.43 -15.80 -9.96
N LYS A 637 -25.35 -15.75 -10.91
CA LYS A 637 -26.36 -16.81 -11.07
C LYS A 637 -25.73 -18.13 -11.49
N ILE A 638 -24.74 -18.08 -12.36
CA ILE A 638 -24.02 -19.29 -12.79
C ILE A 638 -23.21 -19.86 -11.62
N PHE A 639 -22.56 -19.02 -10.82
CA PHE A 639 -21.83 -19.43 -9.62
C PHE A 639 -22.75 -20.14 -8.62
N GLU A 640 -23.92 -19.57 -8.36
CA GLU A 640 -24.93 -20.20 -7.49
C GLU A 640 -25.40 -21.58 -8.03
N LEU A 641 -25.58 -21.68 -9.34
CA LEU A 641 -25.95 -22.97 -9.96
C LEU A 641 -24.85 -24.02 -9.87
N ILE A 642 -23.59 -23.61 -10.01
CA ILE A 642 -22.44 -24.52 -9.87
C ILE A 642 -22.35 -25.02 -8.41
N GLU A 643 -22.51 -24.14 -7.44
CA GLU A 643 -22.51 -24.50 -6.02
C GLU A 643 -23.64 -25.47 -5.69
N LYS A 644 -24.86 -25.17 -6.13
CA LYS A 644 -26.00 -26.07 -5.94
C LYS A 644 -25.80 -27.45 -6.58
N SER A 645 -25.25 -27.48 -7.79
CA SER A 645 -24.93 -28.72 -8.49
C SER A 645 -23.86 -29.53 -7.77
N GLN A 646 -22.84 -28.89 -7.23
CA GLN A 646 -21.78 -29.55 -6.47
C GLN A 646 -22.32 -30.11 -5.13
N ASN A 647 -23.11 -29.34 -4.40
CA ASN A 647 -23.76 -29.78 -3.17
C ASN A 647 -24.66 -31.00 -3.40
N GLN A 648 -25.40 -31.02 -4.52
CA GLN A 648 -26.21 -32.16 -4.89
C GLN A 648 -25.36 -33.38 -5.24
N GLN A 649 -24.23 -33.16 -5.94
CA GLN A 649 -23.29 -34.25 -6.27
C GLN A 649 -22.65 -34.83 -5.01
N GLU A 650 -22.22 -34.00 -4.07
CA GLU A 650 -21.64 -34.44 -2.79
C GLU A 650 -22.66 -35.22 -1.96
N LYS A 651 -23.91 -34.78 -1.90
CA LYS A 651 -24.99 -35.57 -1.27
C LYS A 651 -25.16 -36.92 -1.91
N ASN A 652 -25.21 -36.97 -3.24
CA ASN A 652 -25.35 -38.22 -3.97
C ASN A 652 -24.16 -39.17 -3.74
N GLU A 653 -22.92 -38.62 -3.66
CA GLU A 653 -21.73 -39.40 -3.34
C GLU A 653 -21.73 -39.88 -1.88
N GLN A 654 -22.16 -39.04 -0.93
CA GLN A 654 -22.31 -39.41 0.46
C GLN A 654 -23.38 -40.51 0.63
N ASP A 655 -24.50 -40.39 -0.09
CA ASP A 655 -25.56 -41.42 -0.08
C ASP A 655 -25.07 -42.76 -0.68
N LEU A 656 -24.28 -42.71 -1.77
CA LEU A 656 -23.62 -43.89 -2.35
C LEU A 656 -22.57 -44.50 -1.41
N LEU A 657 -21.73 -43.64 -0.77
CA LEU A 657 -20.76 -44.10 0.22
C LEU A 657 -21.41 -44.62 1.50
N ALA A 658 -22.59 -44.08 1.87
CA ALA A 658 -23.36 -44.60 3.00
C ALA A 658 -23.89 -45.99 2.67
N LEU A 659 -24.35 -46.25 1.42
CA LEU A 659 -24.75 -47.58 0.95
C LEU A 659 -23.58 -48.58 0.92
N ASP A 660 -22.38 -48.11 0.54
CA ASP A 660 -21.17 -48.94 0.53
C ASP A 660 -20.61 -49.18 1.96
N LYS A 661 -20.73 -48.21 2.83
CA LYS A 661 -20.39 -48.34 4.26
C LYS A 661 -21.32 -49.24 5.02
N TRP A 662 -22.60 -49.37 4.61
CA TRP A 662 -23.49 -50.36 5.20
C TRP A 662 -23.02 -51.79 4.91
N ALA A 663 -22.39 -52.05 3.78
CA ALA A 663 -21.79 -53.34 3.49
C ALA A 663 -20.46 -53.59 4.24
N SER A 664 -19.68 -52.50 4.56
CA SER A 664 -18.40 -52.63 5.26
C SER A 664 -18.50 -52.47 6.78
N LEU A 665 -19.60 -51.90 7.29
CA LEU A 665 -19.82 -51.68 8.74
C LEU A 665 -19.98 -52.96 9.54
N TRP A 666 -20.29 -54.08 8.90
CA TRP A 666 -20.34 -55.37 9.55
C TRP A 666 -18.95 -55.97 9.83
N ASN A 667 -17.87 -55.47 9.16
CA ASN A 667 -16.51 -55.95 9.40
C ASN A 667 -15.68 -55.03 10.36
N TRP A 668 -16.26 -53.96 10.88
CA TRP A 668 -15.52 -52.99 11.72
C TRP A 668 -16.02 -52.94 13.17
N PHE A 669 -16.67 -54.00 13.66
CA PHE A 669 -17.10 -54.12 15.05
C PHE A 669 -15.95 -54.53 16.02
N ASP A 670 -14.76 -53.97 15.84
CA ASP A 670 -13.72 -54.00 16.89
C ASP A 670 -13.51 -52.63 17.55
N ILE A 671 -14.59 -51.86 17.68
CA ILE A 671 -14.67 -50.58 18.40
C ILE A 671 -14.56 -50.79 19.94
N SER A 672 -14.65 -52.04 20.42
CA SER A 672 -14.58 -52.34 21.85
C SER A 672 -13.26 -51.86 22.52
N ASN A 673 -12.12 -51.88 21.82
CA ASN A 673 -10.86 -51.47 22.34
C ASN A 673 -10.72 -49.94 22.45
N TRP A 674 -11.22 -49.18 21.49
CA TRP A 674 -11.12 -47.70 21.51
C TRP A 674 -12.04 -47.06 22.54
N LEU A 675 -13.24 -47.59 22.73
CA LEU A 675 -14.17 -47.20 23.78
C LEU A 675 -13.63 -47.53 25.17
N TRP A 676 -12.82 -48.59 25.29
CA TRP A 676 -12.15 -48.93 26.55
C TRP A 676 -11.08 -47.88 26.91
N TYR A 677 -10.27 -47.38 25.98
CA TYR A 677 -9.31 -46.30 26.21
C TYR A 677 -9.98 -44.96 26.56
N ILE A 678 -11.08 -44.65 25.94
CA ILE A 678 -11.89 -43.46 26.27
C ILE A 678 -12.50 -43.58 27.65
N ARG A 679 -13.02 -44.76 28.03
CA ARG A 679 -13.53 -45.02 29.40
C ARG A 679 -12.42 -44.87 30.42
N ILE A 680 -11.23 -45.38 30.23
CA ILE A 680 -10.11 -45.24 31.13
C ILE A 680 -9.71 -43.75 31.23
N PHE A 681 -9.65 -43.04 30.13
CA PHE A 681 -9.32 -41.59 30.15
C PHE A 681 -10.35 -40.79 30.93
N ILE A 682 -11.64 -41.06 30.73
CA ILE A 682 -12.72 -40.36 31.49
C ILE A 682 -12.69 -40.78 32.99
N ILE A 683 -12.38 -42.02 33.32
CA ILE A 683 -12.25 -42.46 34.73
C ILE A 683 -11.06 -41.83 35.41
N ILE A 684 -9.92 -41.71 34.71
CA ILE A 684 -8.71 -41.06 35.27
C ILE A 684 -8.96 -39.55 35.48
N VAL A 685 -9.51 -38.85 34.49
CA VAL A 685 -9.81 -37.42 34.61
C VAL A 685 -10.91 -37.17 35.62
N GLY A 686 -11.97 -37.97 35.65
CA GLY A 686 -13.04 -37.91 36.65
C GLY A 686 -12.54 -38.25 38.06
N GLY A 687 -11.62 -39.23 38.18
CA GLY A 687 -10.97 -39.59 39.43
C GLY A 687 -10.06 -38.48 39.98
N LEU A 688 -9.29 -37.84 39.15
CA LEU A 688 -8.45 -36.69 39.54
C LEU A 688 -9.30 -35.49 39.99
N ILE A 689 -10.38 -35.20 39.28
CA ILE A 689 -11.35 -34.16 39.66
C ILE A 689 -12.04 -34.50 40.97
N GLY A 690 -12.47 -35.76 41.14
CA GLY A 690 -13.07 -36.26 42.35
C GLY A 690 -12.14 -36.17 43.59
N LEU A 691 -10.85 -36.57 43.42
CA LEU A 691 -9.83 -36.43 44.44
C LEU A 691 -9.61 -34.97 44.84
N ARG A 692 -9.60 -34.05 43.89
CA ARG A 692 -9.48 -32.61 44.19
C ARG A 692 -10.71 -32.07 44.93
N ILE A 693 -11.90 -32.50 44.56
CA ILE A 693 -13.11 -32.13 45.29
C ILE A 693 -13.09 -32.71 46.73
N VAL A 694 -12.64 -33.94 46.91
CA VAL A 694 -12.48 -34.55 48.23
C VAL A 694 -11.43 -33.81 49.05
N PHE A 695 -10.29 -33.47 48.53
CA PHE A 695 -9.29 -32.66 49.21
C PHE A 695 -9.78 -31.23 49.52
N ALA A 696 -10.56 -30.61 48.63
CA ALA A 696 -11.19 -29.33 48.91
C ALA A 696 -12.21 -29.41 50.04
N VAL A 697 -13.05 -30.46 50.05
CA VAL A 697 -14.03 -30.71 51.11
C VAL A 697 -13.34 -31.05 52.44
N LEU A 698 -12.30 -31.90 52.43
CA LEU A 698 -11.48 -32.19 53.61
C LEU A 698 -10.76 -30.94 54.15
N SER A 699 -10.28 -30.07 53.29
CA SER A 699 -9.71 -28.77 53.67
C SER A 699 -10.74 -27.85 54.31
N ILE A 700 -11.97 -27.85 53.82
CA ILE A 700 -13.09 -27.08 54.39
C ILE A 700 -13.52 -27.69 55.73
N ILE A 701 -13.59 -29.03 55.85
CA ILE A 701 -13.90 -29.73 57.11
C ILE A 701 -12.79 -29.53 58.11
N ASN A 702 -11.54 -29.58 57.73
CA ASN A 702 -10.40 -29.34 58.61
C ASN A 702 -10.33 -27.86 59.08
N ARG A 703 -10.75 -26.90 58.24
CA ARG A 703 -10.95 -25.49 58.63
C ARG A 703 -12.16 -25.30 59.55
N ALA A 704 -13.20 -26.09 59.38
CA ALA A 704 -14.36 -26.04 60.22
C ALA A 704 -14.09 -26.72 61.59
N ARG A 705 -13.16 -27.67 61.68
CA ARG A 705 -12.78 -28.38 62.88
C ARG A 705 -11.74 -27.65 63.70
N GLN A 706 -10.94 -26.76 63.16
CA GLN A 706 -10.07 -25.84 63.89
C GLN A 706 -10.81 -24.54 64.14
N GLY A 707 -11.55 -24.53 65.26
CA GLY A 707 -12.21 -23.37 65.74
C GLY A 707 -11.22 -22.22 65.95
N TYR A 708 -11.64 -21.09 65.52
CA TYR A 708 -11.24 -19.75 65.95
C TYR A 708 -9.83 -19.55 66.48
N SER A 709 -8.93 -19.04 65.72
CA SER A 709 -7.95 -18.09 66.21
C SER A 709 -7.45 -17.23 65.07
N PRO A 710 -7.46 -15.89 65.15
CA PRO A 710 -6.99 -15.02 64.13
C PRO A 710 -5.48 -14.84 64.29
N LEU A 711 -4.69 -15.48 63.45
CA LEU A 711 -3.28 -15.16 63.33
C LEU A 711 -3.05 -14.45 61.99
N SER A 712 -2.81 -13.17 62.13
CA SER A 712 -2.26 -12.30 61.08
C SER A 712 -0.87 -12.76 60.71
N LEU A 713 -0.67 -13.11 59.47
CA LEU A 713 0.65 -13.21 58.85
C LEU A 713 0.96 -11.90 58.14
N GLN A 714 1.79 -11.13 58.81
CA GLN A 714 2.53 -10.01 58.21
C GLN A 714 3.59 -10.54 57.23
N THR A 715 3.51 -10.14 56.04
CA THR A 715 4.65 -10.17 55.11
C THR A 715 5.40 -8.84 55.20
N PRO A 716 6.72 -8.82 55.27
CA PRO A 716 7.49 -7.59 55.36
C PRO A 716 7.61 -6.95 53.99
N THR A 717 7.06 -5.77 53.88
CA THR A 717 7.35 -4.87 52.72
C THR A 717 8.45 -3.90 53.16
N LEU A 718 9.47 -3.86 52.37
CA LEU A 718 10.52 -2.83 52.42
C LEU A 718 10.00 -1.55 51.76
N HIS A 719 10.17 -0.46 52.53
CA HIS A 719 9.89 0.93 52.13
C HIS A 719 10.94 1.50 51.14
N PRO A 720 10.67 2.63 50.50
CA PRO A 720 10.76 3.95 51.17
C PRO A 720 9.70 5.01 50.77
N GLU A 721 9.34 5.75 51.78
CA GLU A 721 9.12 7.19 52.01
C GLU A 721 8.59 8.10 50.87
N GLY A 722 7.59 8.81 51.05
CA GLY A 722 6.87 9.80 51.81
C GLY A 722 6.51 11.00 51.00
N PRO A 723 5.94 12.13 51.44
CA PRO A 723 4.94 12.32 52.47
C PRO A 723 3.69 13.15 52.06
N ASP A 724 2.70 13.23 52.96
CA ASP A 724 1.74 14.30 53.25
C ASP A 724 0.56 14.64 52.26
N ARG A 725 -0.63 14.73 52.59
CA ARG A 725 -1.47 15.06 53.79
C ARG A 725 -2.97 14.90 53.48
N PRO A 726 -3.87 15.22 54.38
CA PRO A 726 -4.99 14.36 54.80
C PRO A 726 -6.38 14.89 54.42
N GLY A 727 -7.40 14.08 54.63
CA GLY A 727 -8.73 14.67 54.74
C GLY A 727 -9.94 13.81 54.46
N LYS A 728 -10.53 13.40 55.54
CA LYS A 728 -11.94 13.25 55.84
C LYS A 728 -12.61 11.90 55.70
N ILE A 729 -12.87 11.42 56.87
CA ILE A 729 -13.84 10.42 57.33
C ILE A 729 -15.27 10.79 56.91
N LYS A 730 -16.00 9.81 56.43
CA LYS A 730 -17.43 9.66 56.77
C LYS A 730 -17.80 8.18 56.77
N GLU A 731 -18.25 7.79 57.92
CA GLU A 731 -18.95 6.56 58.21
C GLU A 731 -20.22 6.42 57.37
N GLU A 732 -20.53 5.21 56.98
CA GLU A 732 -21.89 4.70 57.02
C GLU A 732 -21.86 3.16 57.06
N ASP A 733 -22.51 2.70 58.12
CA ASP A 733 -22.74 1.33 58.50
C ASP A 733 -23.64 0.54 57.54
N GLY A 734 -23.42 -0.80 57.55
CA GLY A 734 -24.51 -1.74 57.35
C GLY A 734 -24.65 -2.30 55.95
N GLU A 735 -23.93 -3.36 55.66
CA GLU A 735 -24.36 -4.53 54.89
C GLU A 735 -23.21 -5.53 54.62
N GLN A 736 -22.54 -5.96 55.65
CA GLN A 736 -21.40 -6.90 55.52
C GLN A 736 -21.75 -8.39 55.68
N GLY A 737 -23.00 -8.77 55.68
CA GLY A 737 -23.37 -10.18 55.95
C GLY A 737 -23.63 -11.06 54.73
N ARG A 738 -23.99 -10.48 53.56
CA ARG A 738 -24.48 -11.25 52.40
C ARG A 738 -23.53 -11.34 51.20
N THR A 739 -22.54 -10.50 51.15
CA THR A 739 -21.56 -10.49 50.03
C THR A 739 -20.38 -11.43 50.23
N ARG A 740 -20.17 -11.95 51.44
CA ARG A 740 -19.05 -12.86 51.70
C ARG A 740 -19.21 -14.26 51.11
N SER A 741 -20.43 -14.82 51.06
CA SER A 741 -20.66 -16.14 50.48
C SER A 741 -20.53 -16.16 48.95
N ILE A 742 -20.96 -15.07 48.27
CA ILE A 742 -20.91 -14.95 46.83
C ILE A 742 -19.47 -14.66 46.33
N ARG A 743 -18.68 -13.92 47.11
CA ARG A 743 -17.26 -13.71 46.83
C ARG A 743 -16.41 -14.96 47.07
N LEU A 744 -16.80 -15.82 48.03
CA LEU A 744 -16.09 -17.11 48.26
C LEU A 744 -16.31 -18.09 47.12
N VAL A 745 -17.52 -18.20 46.58
CA VAL A 745 -17.83 -19.08 45.46
C VAL A 745 -17.21 -18.56 44.15
N SER A 746 -17.25 -17.24 43.88
CA SER A 746 -16.60 -16.65 42.72
C SER A 746 -15.07 -16.69 42.79
N GLY A 747 -14.52 -16.51 44.00
CA GLY A 747 -13.09 -16.66 44.24
C GLY A 747 -12.58 -18.11 44.11
N PHE A 748 -13.41 -19.09 44.52
CA PHE A 748 -13.08 -20.51 44.36
C PHE A 748 -13.11 -20.99 42.92
N LEU A 749 -14.13 -20.53 42.19
CA LEU A 749 -14.22 -20.81 40.75
C LEU A 749 -13.09 -20.13 39.94
N ALA A 750 -12.70 -18.91 40.33
CA ALA A 750 -11.57 -18.22 39.72
C ALA A 750 -10.23 -18.92 40.02
N LEU A 751 -10.02 -19.38 41.28
CA LEU A 751 -8.82 -20.13 41.68
C LEU A 751 -8.74 -21.50 40.97
N ALA A 752 -9.86 -22.23 40.88
CA ALA A 752 -9.90 -23.50 40.17
C ALA A 752 -9.66 -23.33 38.68
N TRP A 753 -10.11 -22.21 38.10
CA TRP A 753 -9.89 -21.87 36.71
C TRP A 753 -8.44 -21.47 36.42
N ASP A 754 -7.83 -20.67 37.28
CA ASP A 754 -6.41 -20.27 37.16
C ASP A 754 -5.48 -21.49 37.28
N ASP A 755 -5.83 -22.44 38.17
CA ASP A 755 -5.12 -23.70 38.30
C ASP A 755 -5.27 -24.59 37.06
N LEU A 756 -6.45 -24.65 36.44
CA LEU A 756 -6.70 -25.42 35.25
C LEU A 756 -6.00 -24.79 34.02
N ARG A 757 -6.02 -23.47 33.95
CA ARG A 757 -5.32 -22.70 32.92
C ARG A 757 -3.80 -22.87 33.06
N SER A 758 -3.27 -22.81 34.27
CA SER A 758 -1.83 -23.03 34.52
C SER A 758 -1.42 -24.47 34.24
N LEU A 759 -2.26 -25.46 34.48
CA LEU A 759 -2.01 -26.86 34.11
C LEU A 759 -2.04 -27.10 32.62
N CYS A 760 -2.97 -26.50 31.91
CA CYS A 760 -3.04 -26.51 30.44
C CYS A 760 -1.82 -25.83 29.79
N LEU A 761 -1.41 -24.68 30.30
CA LEU A 761 -0.22 -23.97 29.85
C LEU A 761 1.05 -24.76 30.17
N PHE A 762 1.13 -25.37 31.35
CA PHE A 762 2.25 -26.23 31.72
C PHE A 762 2.34 -27.48 30.86
N SER A 763 1.23 -28.14 30.60
CA SER A 763 1.17 -29.30 29.71
C SER A 763 1.56 -28.91 28.27
N TYR A 764 1.10 -27.75 27.79
CA TYR A 764 1.46 -27.21 26.51
C TYR A 764 2.98 -26.92 26.42
N HIS A 765 3.56 -26.25 27.42
CA HIS A 765 4.99 -25.97 27.43
C HIS A 765 5.82 -27.25 27.47
N ARG A 766 5.40 -28.28 28.21
CA ARG A 766 6.08 -29.57 28.25
C ARG A 766 5.99 -30.32 26.92
N LEU A 767 4.83 -30.26 26.25
CA LEU A 767 4.66 -30.86 24.93
C LEU A 767 5.52 -30.13 23.86
N ARG A 768 5.56 -28.80 23.94
CA ARG A 768 6.43 -27.97 23.10
C ARG A 768 7.91 -28.28 23.29
N ASP A 769 8.36 -28.40 24.56
CA ASP A 769 9.73 -28.75 24.91
C ASP A 769 10.07 -30.14 24.40
N PHE A 770 9.17 -31.11 24.54
CA PHE A 770 9.35 -32.48 24.04
C PHE A 770 9.49 -32.51 22.51
N ILE A 771 8.63 -31.77 21.80
CA ILE A 771 8.73 -31.66 20.33
C ILE A 771 10.06 -30.98 19.94
N SER A 772 10.50 -29.97 20.68
CA SER A 772 11.77 -29.30 20.40
C SER A 772 12.98 -30.20 20.63
N ILE A 773 12.95 -31.05 21.66
CA ILE A 773 13.99 -32.05 21.99
C ILE A 773 13.98 -33.17 20.94
N ALA A 774 12.80 -33.65 20.55
CA ALA A 774 12.66 -34.66 19.50
C ALA A 774 13.20 -34.15 18.16
N ALA A 775 12.92 -32.90 17.79
CA ALA A 775 13.45 -32.27 16.59
C ALA A 775 14.98 -32.12 16.62
N ARG A 776 15.55 -31.75 17.77
CA ARG A 776 17.03 -31.69 17.98
C ARG A 776 17.67 -33.05 17.92
N THR A 777 17.04 -34.11 18.48
CA THR A 777 17.56 -35.49 18.40
C THR A 777 17.54 -36.02 16.97
N VAL A 778 16.50 -35.73 16.18
CA VAL A 778 16.46 -36.06 14.75
C VAL A 778 17.55 -35.30 13.97
N GLU A 779 17.82 -34.07 14.32
CA GLU A 779 18.89 -33.24 13.73
C GLU A 779 20.28 -33.79 14.07
N LEU A 780 20.48 -34.24 15.31
CA LEU A 780 21.73 -34.85 15.77
C LEU A 780 21.97 -36.23 15.15
N LEU A 781 20.94 -37.06 15.00
CA LEU A 781 21.01 -38.36 14.34
C LEU A 781 21.30 -38.19 12.84
N GLY A 782 20.77 -37.16 12.20
CA GLY A 782 21.07 -36.82 10.82
C GLY A 782 22.50 -36.36 10.59
N ARG A 783 23.13 -35.71 11.59
CA ARG A 783 24.55 -35.29 11.53
C ARG A 783 25.56 -36.41 11.85
N GLY A 784 25.13 -37.46 12.58
CA GLY A 784 25.98 -38.54 13.06
C GLY A 784 26.29 -39.64 12.02
N SER A 785 25.39 -39.89 11.05
CA SER A 785 25.48 -41.03 10.12
C SER A 785 26.26 -40.76 8.83
N LEU A 786 26.82 -39.57 8.64
CA LEU A 786 27.34 -39.11 7.34
C LEU A 786 28.90 -39.06 7.25
N LYS A 787 29.66 -39.66 8.19
CA LYS A 787 31.13 -39.64 8.15
C LYS A 787 31.79 -40.71 7.26
N GLY A 788 31.04 -41.55 6.56
CA GLY A 788 31.57 -42.72 5.87
C GLY A 788 31.67 -42.74 4.34
N LEU A 789 31.13 -41.83 3.59
CA LEU A 789 31.08 -41.93 2.11
C LEU A 789 31.44 -40.63 1.39
N ARG A 790 32.65 -40.49 0.96
CA ARG A 790 33.23 -39.28 0.35
C ARG A 790 32.88 -39.05 -1.15
N LEU A 791 32.24 -40.01 -1.83
CA LEU A 791 31.98 -39.92 -3.28
C LEU A 791 30.50 -39.69 -3.68
N GLY A 792 29.56 -39.69 -2.76
CA GLY A 792 28.15 -39.33 -3.00
C GLY A 792 27.73 -38.01 -2.32
N TRP A 793 28.69 -37.29 -1.81
CA TRP A 793 28.54 -36.24 -0.81
C TRP A 793 27.79 -34.98 -1.33
N GLU A 794 27.98 -34.59 -2.57
CA GLU A 794 27.36 -33.35 -3.06
C GLU A 794 25.86 -33.49 -3.36
N GLY A 795 25.45 -34.64 -3.90
CA GLY A 795 24.01 -34.93 -4.10
C GLY A 795 23.27 -35.18 -2.78
N LEU A 796 23.94 -35.82 -1.81
CA LEU A 796 23.41 -36.05 -0.46
C LEU A 796 23.39 -34.76 0.38
N LYS A 797 24.33 -33.84 0.15
CA LYS A 797 24.35 -32.51 0.78
C LYS A 797 23.19 -31.64 0.31
N TYR A 798 22.82 -31.74 -0.97
CA TYR A 798 21.65 -31.06 -1.50
C TYR A 798 20.35 -31.64 -0.94
N LEU A 799 20.23 -32.95 -0.86
CA LEU A 799 19.11 -33.67 -0.23
C LEU A 799 19.04 -33.43 1.28
N GLY A 800 20.19 -33.37 1.95
CA GLY A 800 20.28 -33.05 3.37
C GLY A 800 19.86 -31.60 3.69
N ASN A 801 20.25 -30.66 2.84
CA ASN A 801 19.81 -29.27 2.96
C ASN A 801 18.30 -29.12 2.66
N LEU A 802 17.78 -29.86 1.68
CA LEU A 802 16.35 -29.89 1.37
C LEU A 802 15.53 -30.50 2.52
N LEU A 803 16.01 -31.61 3.09
CA LEU A 803 15.39 -32.27 4.25
C LEU A 803 15.51 -31.41 5.52
N GLY A 804 16.63 -30.71 5.70
CA GLY A 804 16.82 -29.74 6.77
C GLY A 804 15.86 -28.56 6.66
N TYR A 805 15.68 -28.03 5.46
CA TYR A 805 14.71 -26.97 5.18
C TYR A 805 13.27 -27.42 5.45
N TRP A 806 12.88 -28.59 4.96
CA TRP A 806 11.56 -29.19 5.21
C TRP A 806 11.33 -29.51 6.67
N SER A 807 12.35 -29.99 7.38
CA SER A 807 12.27 -30.24 8.83
C SER A 807 12.08 -28.95 9.64
N GLN A 808 12.74 -27.86 9.22
CA GLN A 808 12.63 -26.57 9.87
C GLN A 808 11.26 -25.90 9.60
N GLU A 809 10.74 -26.07 8.39
CA GLU A 809 9.43 -25.54 8.01
C GLU A 809 8.28 -26.34 8.64
N LEU A 810 8.37 -27.67 8.70
CA LEU A 810 7.43 -28.52 9.43
C LEU A 810 7.44 -28.23 10.92
N LYS A 811 8.62 -27.95 11.51
CA LYS A 811 8.74 -27.57 12.93
C LYS A 811 8.07 -26.23 13.22
N SER A 812 8.34 -25.22 12.39
CA SER A 812 7.73 -23.89 12.57
C SER A 812 6.20 -23.93 12.36
N SER A 813 5.74 -24.68 11.36
CA SER A 813 4.32 -24.88 11.11
C SER A 813 3.60 -25.65 12.21
N ALA A 814 4.24 -26.71 12.75
CA ALA A 814 3.69 -27.48 13.87
C ALA A 814 3.63 -26.64 15.15
N ILE A 815 4.65 -25.85 15.46
CA ILE A 815 4.65 -24.94 16.62
C ILE A 815 3.56 -23.88 16.46
N ASN A 816 3.45 -23.24 15.31
CA ASN A 816 2.42 -22.24 15.04
C ASN A 816 1.01 -22.83 15.10
N LEU A 817 0.82 -24.06 14.63
CA LEU A 817 -0.48 -24.75 14.71
C LEU A 817 -0.86 -25.02 16.16
N ILE A 818 0.10 -25.50 16.98
CA ILE A 818 -0.12 -25.79 18.41
C ILE A 818 -0.39 -24.47 19.17
N ASP A 819 0.35 -23.39 18.89
CA ASP A 819 0.13 -22.06 19.46
C ASP A 819 -1.28 -21.53 19.13
N ASN A 820 -1.71 -21.66 17.87
CA ASN A 820 -3.04 -21.24 17.44
C ASN A 820 -4.15 -22.06 18.07
N ILE A 821 -3.97 -23.39 18.20
CA ILE A 821 -4.93 -24.26 18.91
C ILE A 821 -5.00 -23.91 20.38
N ALA A 822 -3.87 -23.67 21.04
CA ALA A 822 -3.83 -23.29 22.45
C ALA A 822 -4.54 -21.95 22.70
N LEU A 823 -4.32 -20.94 21.82
CA LEU A 823 -5.02 -19.65 21.87
C LEU A 823 -6.51 -19.79 21.62
N ALA A 824 -6.90 -20.64 20.66
CA ALA A 824 -8.32 -20.89 20.36
C ALA A 824 -9.03 -21.57 21.53
N VAL A 825 -8.38 -22.57 22.16
CA VAL A 825 -8.91 -23.27 23.34
C VAL A 825 -9.02 -22.34 24.53
N ALA A 826 -7.99 -21.50 24.79
CA ALA A 826 -8.04 -20.48 25.83
C ALA A 826 -9.19 -19.49 25.63
N GLY A 827 -9.36 -18.99 24.41
CA GLY A 827 -10.48 -18.08 24.06
C GLY A 827 -11.86 -18.72 24.17
N TRP A 828 -11.98 -20.01 23.87
CA TRP A 828 -13.23 -20.76 24.00
C TRP A 828 -13.58 -20.99 25.47
N THR A 829 -12.61 -21.35 26.30
CA THR A 829 -12.79 -21.54 27.72
C THR A 829 -13.15 -20.24 28.46
N ASP A 830 -12.56 -19.11 28.08
CA ASP A 830 -12.93 -17.79 28.61
C ASP A 830 -14.38 -17.41 28.26
N ARG A 831 -14.85 -17.73 27.05
CA ARG A 831 -16.26 -17.52 26.65
C ARG A 831 -17.23 -18.40 27.42
N VAL A 832 -16.89 -19.67 27.63
CA VAL A 832 -17.73 -20.61 28.41
C VAL A 832 -17.84 -20.14 29.88
N LEU A 833 -16.74 -19.64 30.43
CA LEU A 833 -16.74 -19.08 31.79
C LEU A 833 -17.60 -17.82 31.91
N GLU A 834 -17.52 -16.93 30.91
CA GLU A 834 -18.35 -15.71 30.85
C GLU A 834 -19.83 -16.06 30.76
N ILE A 835 -20.19 -17.05 29.94
CA ILE A 835 -21.56 -17.54 29.82
C ILE A 835 -22.01 -18.14 31.15
N GLY A 836 -21.18 -18.95 31.81
CA GLY A 836 -21.42 -19.51 33.15
C GLY A 836 -21.67 -18.43 34.20
N GLN A 837 -20.83 -17.39 34.22
CA GLN A 837 -21.00 -16.25 35.12
C GLN A 837 -22.28 -15.43 34.80
N ARG A 838 -22.64 -15.26 33.55
CA ARG A 838 -23.91 -14.63 33.16
C ARG A 838 -25.11 -15.46 33.61
N PHE A 839 -25.06 -16.77 33.44
CA PHE A 839 -26.10 -17.72 33.89
C PHE A 839 -26.26 -17.75 35.41
N CYS A 840 -25.15 -17.80 36.16
CA CYS A 840 -25.17 -17.71 37.62
C CYS A 840 -25.74 -16.37 38.10
N ARG A 841 -25.37 -15.24 37.49
CA ARG A 841 -25.96 -13.94 37.81
C ARG A 841 -27.46 -13.87 37.49
N ALA A 842 -27.88 -14.50 36.41
CA ALA A 842 -29.30 -14.56 36.03
C ALA A 842 -30.11 -15.37 37.09
N ILE A 843 -29.58 -16.53 37.53
CA ILE A 843 -30.24 -17.38 38.57
C ILE A 843 -30.26 -16.65 39.94
N CYS A 844 -29.20 -15.99 40.34
CA CYS A 844 -29.15 -15.24 41.58
C CYS A 844 -30.08 -14.03 41.61
N ASN A 845 -30.45 -13.50 40.46
CA ASN A 845 -31.39 -12.38 40.31
C ASN A 845 -32.86 -12.81 40.24
N ILE A 846 -33.17 -14.10 40.06
CA ILE A 846 -34.54 -14.63 40.03
C ILE A 846 -35.28 -14.34 41.37
N PRO A 847 -34.69 -14.64 42.58
CA PRO A 847 -35.37 -14.33 43.83
C PRO A 847 -35.64 -12.82 44.01
N ARG A 848 -34.71 -11.96 43.52
CA ARG A 848 -34.91 -10.48 43.60
C ARG A 848 -36.06 -10.00 42.73
N ARG A 849 -36.22 -10.55 41.53
CA ARG A 849 -37.32 -10.21 40.60
C ARG A 849 -38.67 -10.73 41.13
N ILE A 850 -38.69 -11.91 41.74
CA ILE A 850 -39.89 -12.48 42.35
C ILE A 850 -40.33 -11.60 43.54
N ARG A 851 -39.38 -11.16 44.39
CA ARG A 851 -39.66 -10.29 45.53
C ARG A 851 -40.18 -8.91 45.09
N GLN A 852 -39.57 -8.32 44.05
CA GLN A 852 -40.03 -7.06 43.47
C GLN A 852 -41.38 -7.17 42.77
N GLY A 853 -41.70 -8.33 42.16
CA GLY A 853 -43.00 -8.63 41.58
C GLY A 853 -44.10 -8.79 42.63
N THR A 854 -43.79 -9.43 43.75
CA THR A 854 -44.75 -9.59 44.86
C THR A 854 -44.97 -8.27 45.64
N GLU A 855 -43.96 -7.42 45.79
CA GLU A 855 -44.12 -6.09 46.38
C GLU A 855 -44.97 -5.12 45.53
N LYS A 856 -44.85 -5.25 44.17
CA LYS A 856 -45.72 -4.49 43.25
C LYS A 856 -47.13 -5.04 43.12
N ALA A 857 -47.37 -6.28 43.45
CA ALA A 857 -48.72 -6.87 43.48
C ALA A 857 -49.48 -6.62 44.79
N LEU A 858 -48.77 -6.15 45.84
CA LEU A 858 -49.31 -5.81 47.14
C LEU A 858 -49.52 -4.30 47.34
N GLN A 859 -49.10 -3.47 46.45
CA GLN A 859 -49.44 -2.09 46.27
C GLN A 859 -50.58 -1.92 45.22
#